data_b1c3f203ad8e4ef6fb89e0e292a5e9f8
#
_entry.id   b1c3f203ad8e4ef6fb89e0e292a5e9f8
#
_cell.length_a   1.000
_cell.length_b   1.000
_cell.length_c   1.000
_cell.angle_alpha   90.00
_cell.angle_beta   90.00
_cell.angle_gamma   90.00
#
_symmetry.space_group_name_H-M   'P 1'
#
loop_
_entity.id
_entity.type
_entity.pdbx_description
1 polymer ?
#
loop_
_entity_poly.entity_id
_entity_poly.type
_entity_poly.pdbx_seq_one_letter_code
_entity_poly.pdbx_strand_id
1 'polypeptide(L)'
;MYKLFKGYVKVKNKKCVEPFKGKTSEELHTIREARTFDEYAGILNDNTVLIDVDDHDESEILMKIVEDKQLACRVYEATRGKHFLFLNDDNISRNKTNAMLACGIHADIKLGARTSYSVLKKEGKEREIIYDIYPDEEYQVIPKWLLPVKSKSKFLSMKAGDGRNTELFNYILTLQSAGFSKDESRDSIRIINRYILPDPLDEKELDVILRDDAFQKPIFFKDGKFLHDKFSMFLISEYNIIKIGGVLHYYNNGVYDPANIEHIMIKHIPVLKQNQRKEVLAYINAYINKNSYVSSANYIAFKNGIYNVEKDTLEGFSPDKVITNLIPWDYNPKAYDETADKMLNSLACGDPDVRTLLDEVIGYCFYRRNELRKAFMLKGKRHNGKSTFIYALQCLLGENNTSSIDLSDLSHEYKLSGIFNKLAVLGDDIEDEFIPSAGIFKKVVSGDRINANIKFHDPIEFNPYCKLIFSGNTIPRLGRGRDSEAIIDRLIIVPFNASFNKNTEGFSPFIKYQIRNQSAMEYLIKVGVEGLKRVLDNNGFTTTKAIENEITEYEETLNPIITFFQEVGDELENEPTKKAYRRYNEFCLENAMKPMSHIEFVKQVKENYGYIIKSLRIQGKPTRVFVKDVIKNDES
;
A
#
# COMPACT_ATOMS: atom_id res chain seq x y z
N MET A 1 -55.78 -21.21 -22.55
CA MET A 1 -55.60 -20.35 -21.35
C MET A 1 -54.88 -21.13 -20.25
N TYR A 2 -53.79 -20.66 -19.78
CA TYR A 2 -53.00 -21.31 -18.70
C TYR A 2 -53.77 -21.24 -17.39
N LYS A 3 -53.88 -22.36 -16.66
CA LYS A 3 -54.57 -22.39 -15.37
C LYS A 3 -53.61 -22.09 -14.24
N LEU A 4 -53.82 -21.02 -13.45
CA LEU A 4 -52.97 -20.67 -12.29
C LEU A 4 -52.95 -21.75 -11.19
N PHE A 5 -54.03 -22.54 -11.09
CA PHE A 5 -54.16 -23.64 -10.15
C PHE A 5 -54.30 -24.97 -10.90
N LYS A 6 -53.57 -26.01 -10.48
CA LYS A 6 -53.67 -27.34 -11.02
C LYS A 6 -54.84 -28.16 -10.46
N GLY A 7 -55.39 -27.71 -9.32
CA GLY A 7 -56.54 -28.33 -8.66
C GLY A 7 -56.73 -27.72 -7.26
N TYR A 8 -57.71 -28.25 -6.53
CA TYR A 8 -58.11 -27.72 -5.23
C TYR A 8 -58.12 -28.79 -4.15
N VAL A 9 -57.95 -28.38 -2.89
CA VAL A 9 -57.94 -29.27 -1.72
C VAL A 9 -58.71 -28.66 -0.57
N LYS A 10 -59.29 -29.52 0.30
CA LYS A 10 -59.95 -29.12 1.51
C LYS A 10 -58.93 -28.61 2.54
N VAL A 11 -59.28 -27.53 3.21
CA VAL A 11 -58.46 -26.89 4.25
C VAL A 11 -59.25 -26.78 5.53
N LYS A 12 -58.56 -26.74 6.67
CA LYS A 12 -59.11 -26.34 7.96
C LYS A 12 -58.10 -25.49 8.69
N ASN A 13 -58.47 -24.32 9.16
CA ASN A 13 -57.59 -23.37 9.81
C ASN A 13 -56.30 -23.10 8.99
N LYS A 14 -56.46 -22.84 7.69
CA LYS A 14 -55.38 -22.58 6.71
C LYS A 14 -54.45 -23.78 6.41
N LYS A 15 -54.68 -24.98 7.00
CA LYS A 15 -53.86 -26.18 6.75
C LYS A 15 -54.63 -27.17 5.91
N CYS A 16 -53.98 -27.72 4.88
CA CYS A 16 -54.57 -28.79 4.09
C CYS A 16 -54.85 -30.01 4.96
N VAL A 17 -56.07 -30.56 4.87
CA VAL A 17 -56.52 -31.72 5.67
C VAL A 17 -56.45 -33.02 4.88
N GLU A 18 -56.07 -32.96 3.62
CA GLU A 18 -55.89 -34.10 2.75
C GLU A 18 -54.52 -34.00 2.02
N PRO A 19 -53.96 -35.17 1.62
CA PRO A 19 -52.68 -35.21 0.94
C PRO A 19 -52.85 -34.61 -0.46
N PHE A 20 -51.89 -33.77 -0.87
CA PHE A 20 -51.90 -33.13 -2.21
C PHE A 20 -50.53 -33.14 -2.88
N LYS A 21 -49.46 -33.44 -2.14
CA LYS A 21 -48.11 -33.48 -2.72
C LYS A 21 -47.97 -34.68 -3.65
N GLY A 22 -47.43 -34.43 -4.84
CA GLY A 22 -47.24 -35.45 -5.87
C GLY A 22 -48.52 -35.81 -6.69
N LYS A 23 -49.67 -35.25 -6.34
CA LYS A 23 -50.94 -35.47 -7.08
C LYS A 23 -50.96 -34.69 -8.39
N THR A 24 -51.56 -35.33 -9.41
CA THR A 24 -51.88 -34.75 -10.72
C THR A 24 -53.16 -33.90 -10.63
N SER A 25 -53.48 -33.13 -11.67
CA SER A 25 -54.72 -32.34 -11.72
C SER A 25 -55.96 -33.21 -11.68
N GLU A 26 -55.90 -34.46 -12.15
CA GLU A 26 -57.03 -35.42 -12.14
C GLU A 26 -57.31 -35.99 -10.75
N GLU A 27 -56.30 -36.02 -9.89
CA GLU A 27 -56.40 -36.52 -8.51
C GLU A 27 -56.77 -35.45 -7.48
N LEU A 28 -56.87 -34.17 -7.91
CA LEU A 28 -57.26 -33.04 -7.11
C LEU A 28 -58.69 -32.66 -7.38
N HIS A 29 -59.37 -32.01 -6.40
CA HIS A 29 -60.72 -31.56 -6.60
C HIS A 29 -60.81 -30.48 -7.69
N THR A 30 -61.94 -30.53 -8.44
CA THR A 30 -62.31 -29.42 -9.33
C THR A 30 -62.80 -28.20 -8.53
N ILE A 31 -62.84 -27.04 -9.14
CA ILE A 31 -63.35 -25.83 -8.50
C ILE A 31 -64.86 -25.98 -8.11
N ARG A 32 -65.66 -26.77 -8.88
CA ARG A 32 -67.07 -27.03 -8.57
C ARG A 32 -67.21 -27.82 -7.28
N GLU A 33 -66.39 -28.85 -7.08
CA GLU A 33 -66.37 -29.67 -5.87
C GLU A 33 -65.81 -28.85 -4.68
N ALA A 34 -64.70 -28.10 -4.87
CA ALA A 34 -64.07 -27.32 -3.84
C ALA A 34 -65.00 -26.24 -3.24
N ARG A 35 -65.86 -25.64 -4.06
CA ARG A 35 -66.84 -24.63 -3.61
C ARG A 35 -67.86 -25.17 -2.59
N THR A 36 -68.07 -26.48 -2.55
CA THR A 36 -68.94 -27.14 -1.55
C THR A 36 -68.29 -27.23 -0.16
N PHE A 37 -66.98 -27.05 -0.05
CA PHE A 37 -66.26 -27.11 1.21
C PHE A 37 -66.38 -25.78 1.97
N ASP A 38 -66.36 -25.86 3.31
CA ASP A 38 -66.32 -24.66 4.17
C ASP A 38 -65.04 -23.85 3.95
N GLU A 39 -63.90 -24.55 3.80
CA GLU A 39 -62.61 -23.95 3.49
C GLU A 39 -61.92 -24.75 2.38
N TYR A 40 -61.32 -24.08 1.40
CA TYR A 40 -60.48 -24.74 0.38
C TYR A 40 -59.32 -23.87 -0.06
N ALA A 41 -58.28 -24.51 -0.58
CA ALA A 41 -57.13 -23.85 -1.19
C ALA A 41 -56.93 -24.34 -2.62
N GLY A 42 -56.45 -23.46 -3.47
CA GLY A 42 -55.95 -23.80 -4.80
C GLY A 42 -54.46 -24.16 -4.73
N ILE A 43 -54.14 -25.34 -5.27
CA ILE A 43 -52.72 -25.77 -5.43
C ILE A 43 -52.18 -25.05 -6.67
N LEU A 44 -51.12 -24.27 -6.49
CA LEU A 44 -50.50 -23.55 -7.58
C LEU A 44 -50.00 -24.50 -8.68
N ASN A 45 -50.23 -24.14 -9.93
CA ASN A 45 -49.71 -24.86 -11.07
C ASN A 45 -48.19 -24.66 -11.15
N ASP A 46 -47.45 -25.59 -11.72
CA ASP A 46 -45.97 -25.67 -11.62
C ASP A 46 -45.27 -24.37 -12.04
N ASN A 47 -45.76 -23.72 -13.09
CA ASN A 47 -45.21 -22.43 -13.56
C ASN A 47 -45.91 -21.20 -12.94
N THR A 48 -46.61 -21.33 -11.81
CA THR A 48 -47.25 -20.21 -11.13
C THR A 48 -46.44 -19.73 -9.94
N VAL A 49 -46.29 -18.44 -9.78
CA VAL A 49 -45.74 -17.78 -8.59
C VAL A 49 -46.82 -16.92 -7.93
N LEU A 50 -46.92 -17.04 -6.64
CA LEU A 50 -47.74 -16.20 -5.78
C LEU A 50 -46.85 -15.24 -5.00
N ILE A 51 -47.08 -13.95 -5.14
CA ILE A 51 -46.52 -12.86 -4.32
C ILE A 51 -47.61 -12.49 -3.30
N ASP A 52 -47.37 -12.83 -2.05
CA ASP A 52 -48.29 -12.65 -0.93
C ASP A 52 -47.80 -11.44 -0.11
N VAL A 53 -48.44 -10.30 -0.25
CA VAL A 53 -48.10 -9.05 0.45
C VAL A 53 -49.04 -8.91 1.64
N ASP A 54 -48.54 -9.19 2.83
CA ASP A 54 -49.32 -9.19 4.09
C ASP A 54 -49.54 -7.80 4.68
N ASP A 55 -48.72 -6.81 4.33
CA ASP A 55 -48.90 -5.42 4.74
C ASP A 55 -49.92 -4.72 3.83
N HIS A 56 -50.90 -4.05 4.46
CA HIS A 56 -51.99 -3.42 3.74
C HIS A 56 -51.48 -2.29 2.82
N ASP A 57 -50.66 -1.39 3.36
CA ASP A 57 -50.20 -0.20 2.62
C ASP A 57 -49.28 -0.60 1.46
N GLU A 58 -48.35 -1.55 1.70
CA GLU A 58 -47.48 -2.12 0.65
C GLU A 58 -48.32 -2.83 -0.42
N SER A 59 -49.41 -3.51 -0.04
CA SER A 59 -50.26 -4.22 -0.98
C SER A 59 -51.10 -3.25 -1.85
N GLU A 60 -51.56 -2.13 -1.31
CA GLU A 60 -52.24 -1.08 -2.07
C GLU A 60 -51.29 -0.39 -3.07
N ILE A 61 -50.04 -0.13 -2.65
CA ILE A 61 -49.04 0.40 -3.56
C ILE A 61 -48.81 -0.56 -4.73
N LEU A 62 -48.63 -1.87 -4.46
CA LEU A 62 -48.46 -2.85 -5.52
C LEU A 62 -49.68 -2.96 -6.42
N MET A 63 -50.91 -2.89 -5.85
CA MET A 63 -52.15 -2.89 -6.61
C MET A 63 -52.20 -1.71 -7.59
N LYS A 64 -51.86 -0.52 -7.12
CA LYS A 64 -51.79 0.67 -7.96
C LYS A 64 -50.76 0.50 -9.11
N ILE A 65 -49.60 -0.12 -8.85
CA ILE A 65 -48.62 -0.40 -9.92
C ILE A 65 -49.20 -1.39 -10.94
N VAL A 66 -49.92 -2.42 -10.49
CA VAL A 66 -50.58 -3.41 -11.36
C VAL A 66 -51.60 -2.72 -12.28
N GLU A 67 -52.43 -1.85 -11.75
CA GLU A 67 -53.42 -1.08 -12.51
C GLU A 67 -52.80 -0.10 -13.49
N ASP A 68 -51.89 0.76 -13.01
CA ASP A 68 -51.22 1.79 -13.83
C ASP A 68 -50.41 1.17 -14.99
N LYS A 69 -49.80 0.00 -14.78
CA LYS A 69 -49.04 -0.72 -15.80
C LYS A 69 -49.86 -1.76 -16.57
N GLN A 70 -51.11 -1.96 -16.23
CA GLN A 70 -52.03 -2.96 -16.85
C GLN A 70 -51.37 -4.37 -16.89
N LEU A 71 -50.85 -4.84 -15.74
CA LEU A 71 -50.15 -6.11 -15.68
C LEU A 71 -51.14 -7.28 -15.86
N ALA A 72 -50.83 -8.21 -16.73
CA ALA A 72 -51.62 -9.41 -16.94
C ALA A 72 -51.44 -10.45 -15.82
N CYS A 73 -52.10 -10.22 -14.67
CA CYS A 73 -52.01 -11.07 -13.48
C CYS A 73 -53.38 -11.22 -12.83
N ARG A 74 -53.55 -12.15 -11.87
CA ARG A 74 -54.74 -12.24 -11.02
C ARG A 74 -54.42 -11.77 -9.61
N VAL A 75 -55.32 -10.93 -9.05
CA VAL A 75 -55.19 -10.45 -7.66
C VAL A 75 -56.41 -10.84 -6.84
N TYR A 76 -56.15 -11.46 -5.69
CA TYR A 76 -57.15 -11.77 -4.67
C TYR A 76 -56.99 -10.82 -3.49
N GLU A 77 -58.12 -10.35 -2.97
CA GLU A 77 -58.16 -9.67 -1.69
C GLU A 77 -57.84 -10.67 -0.57
N ALA A 78 -56.99 -10.30 0.36
CA ALA A 78 -56.64 -11.12 1.52
C ALA A 78 -57.03 -10.43 2.83
N THR A 79 -56.91 -11.12 3.97
CA THR A 79 -57.37 -10.59 5.27
C THR A 79 -56.56 -9.35 5.71
N ARG A 80 -55.32 -9.22 5.31
CA ARG A 80 -54.41 -8.13 5.69
C ARG A 80 -53.79 -7.40 4.53
N GLY A 81 -53.77 -7.97 3.36
CA GLY A 81 -53.15 -7.44 2.17
C GLY A 81 -53.70 -8.14 0.92
N LYS A 82 -52.85 -8.42 -0.06
CA LYS A 82 -53.27 -8.96 -1.35
C LYS A 82 -52.36 -10.09 -1.87
N HIS A 83 -52.96 -11.00 -2.64
CA HIS A 83 -52.29 -12.10 -3.31
C HIS A 83 -52.19 -11.83 -4.81
N PHE A 84 -50.97 -11.68 -5.35
CA PHE A 84 -50.72 -11.44 -6.75
C PHE A 84 -50.16 -12.71 -7.40
N LEU A 85 -50.78 -13.20 -8.45
CA LEU A 85 -50.39 -14.42 -9.15
C LEU A 85 -49.91 -14.11 -10.56
N PHE A 86 -48.71 -14.58 -10.87
CA PHE A 86 -48.03 -14.45 -12.15
C PHE A 86 -47.56 -15.80 -12.65
N LEU A 87 -47.05 -15.86 -13.89
CA LEU A 87 -46.22 -17.00 -14.34
C LEU A 87 -44.78 -16.87 -13.86
N ASN A 88 -44.14 -17.99 -13.55
CA ASN A 88 -42.73 -18.04 -13.20
C ASN A 88 -41.98 -18.77 -14.32
N ASP A 89 -41.07 -18.07 -14.99
CA ASP A 89 -40.21 -18.62 -16.04
C ASP A 89 -38.80 -18.90 -15.42
N ASP A 90 -38.77 -19.81 -14.45
CA ASP A 90 -37.57 -20.21 -13.67
C ASP A 90 -36.79 -19.07 -13.01
N ASN A 91 -37.31 -17.85 -13.04
CA ASN A 91 -36.67 -16.68 -12.43
C ASN A 91 -36.54 -16.82 -10.90
N ILE A 92 -37.49 -17.55 -10.28
CA ILE A 92 -37.48 -17.82 -8.84
C ILE A 92 -37.47 -19.33 -8.61
N SER A 93 -36.47 -19.85 -7.92
CA SER A 93 -36.25 -21.29 -7.71
C SER A 93 -36.66 -21.80 -6.30
N ARG A 94 -36.98 -20.90 -5.36
CA ARG A 94 -37.28 -21.22 -3.96
C ARG A 94 -38.35 -20.32 -3.39
N ASN A 95 -39.19 -20.89 -2.52
CA ASN A 95 -40.08 -20.08 -1.67
C ASN A 95 -39.25 -19.17 -0.76
N LYS A 96 -39.79 -17.99 -0.47
CA LYS A 96 -39.13 -17.04 0.46
C LYS A 96 -40.23 -16.43 1.36
N THR A 97 -39.82 -16.11 2.58
CA THR A 97 -40.68 -15.44 3.55
C THR A 97 -40.14 -14.04 3.82
N ASN A 98 -41.01 -13.05 3.86
CA ASN A 98 -40.69 -11.65 4.09
C ASN A 98 -39.48 -11.16 3.26
N ALA A 99 -39.49 -11.48 1.97
CA ALA A 99 -38.43 -11.09 1.07
C ALA A 99 -38.65 -9.68 0.55
N MET A 100 -37.61 -8.85 0.55
CA MET A 100 -37.64 -7.58 -0.14
C MET A 100 -37.59 -7.82 -1.65
N LEU A 101 -38.57 -7.30 -2.37
CA LEU A 101 -38.63 -7.30 -3.83
C LEU A 101 -37.77 -6.15 -4.38
N ALA A 102 -37.33 -6.25 -5.64
CA ALA A 102 -36.50 -5.24 -6.25
C ALA A 102 -37.14 -3.84 -6.34
N CYS A 103 -38.44 -3.76 -6.28
CA CYS A 103 -39.20 -2.49 -6.15
C CYS A 103 -39.25 -1.93 -4.71
N GLY A 104 -38.69 -2.63 -3.71
CA GLY A 104 -38.68 -2.13 -2.32
C GLY A 104 -39.83 -2.59 -1.42
N ILE A 105 -40.79 -3.37 -1.95
CA ILE A 105 -41.93 -3.95 -1.21
C ILE A 105 -41.53 -5.29 -0.59
N HIS A 106 -42.11 -5.66 0.56
CA HIS A 106 -41.88 -6.94 1.22
C HIS A 106 -43.01 -7.93 0.94
N ALA A 107 -42.67 -9.17 0.62
CA ALA A 107 -43.65 -10.21 0.34
C ALA A 107 -43.15 -11.62 0.69
N ASP A 108 -44.10 -12.50 0.93
CA ASP A 108 -43.91 -13.95 0.89
C ASP A 108 -44.00 -14.43 -0.56
N ILE A 109 -43.09 -15.28 -0.99
CA ILE A 109 -43.05 -15.83 -2.35
C ILE A 109 -43.30 -17.33 -2.27
N LYS A 110 -44.36 -17.78 -2.97
CA LYS A 110 -44.73 -19.19 -3.02
C LYS A 110 -44.80 -19.68 -4.46
N LEU A 111 -44.16 -20.81 -4.73
CA LEU A 111 -43.99 -21.37 -6.08
C LEU A 111 -44.81 -22.66 -6.25
N GLY A 112 -45.48 -22.79 -7.40
CA GLY A 112 -46.15 -24.01 -7.80
C GLY A 112 -45.23 -25.21 -7.92
N ALA A 113 -44.05 -25.04 -8.51
CA ALA A 113 -42.99 -26.04 -8.59
C ALA A 113 -42.52 -26.58 -7.20
N ARG A 114 -42.84 -25.89 -6.11
CA ARG A 114 -42.61 -26.32 -4.72
C ARG A 114 -43.90 -26.81 -4.03
N THR A 115 -44.92 -27.13 -4.83
CA THR A 115 -46.21 -27.64 -4.36
C THR A 115 -46.84 -26.70 -3.31
N SER A 116 -46.82 -25.40 -3.59
CA SER A 116 -47.40 -24.38 -2.73
C SER A 116 -48.90 -24.22 -3.03
N TYR A 117 -49.62 -23.63 -2.09
CA TYR A 117 -51.07 -23.38 -2.25
C TYR A 117 -51.46 -21.98 -1.75
N SER A 118 -52.62 -21.50 -2.25
CA SER A 118 -53.27 -20.30 -1.76
C SER A 118 -54.65 -20.66 -1.20
N VAL A 119 -54.92 -20.26 0.05
CA VAL A 119 -56.29 -20.41 0.63
C VAL A 119 -57.22 -19.45 -0.06
N LEU A 120 -58.27 -19.98 -0.70
CA LEU A 120 -59.23 -19.20 -1.51
C LEU A 120 -60.61 -19.07 -0.87
N LYS A 121 -60.95 -19.95 0.10
CA LYS A 121 -62.16 -19.85 0.90
C LYS A 121 -61.84 -20.12 2.36
N LYS A 122 -62.30 -19.26 3.25
CA LYS A 122 -62.11 -19.38 4.70
C LYS A 122 -63.41 -19.02 5.42
N GLU A 123 -63.78 -19.85 6.40
CA GLU A 123 -65.00 -19.62 7.20
C GLU A 123 -66.28 -19.36 6.33
N GLY A 124 -66.42 -20.14 5.25
CA GLY A 124 -67.52 -20.03 4.33
C GLY A 124 -67.48 -18.86 3.31
N LYS A 125 -66.49 -17.94 3.44
CA LYS A 125 -66.33 -16.81 2.51
C LYS A 125 -65.25 -17.06 1.50
N GLU A 126 -65.57 -16.97 0.20
CA GLU A 126 -64.56 -16.99 -0.88
C GLU A 126 -63.80 -15.65 -0.90
N ARG A 127 -62.51 -15.70 -1.23
CA ARG A 127 -61.71 -14.50 -1.50
C ARG A 127 -62.18 -13.87 -2.79
N GLU A 128 -62.34 -12.56 -2.77
CA GLU A 128 -62.72 -11.76 -3.91
C GLU A 128 -61.53 -11.66 -4.90
N ILE A 129 -61.82 -11.84 -6.19
CA ILE A 129 -60.89 -11.50 -7.27
C ILE A 129 -61.13 -10.02 -7.58
N ILE A 130 -60.17 -9.19 -7.20
CA ILE A 130 -60.28 -7.73 -7.35
C ILE A 130 -59.65 -7.26 -8.67
N TYR A 131 -58.83 -8.10 -9.30
CA TYR A 131 -58.22 -7.82 -10.61
C TYR A 131 -57.93 -9.15 -11.33
N ASP A 132 -58.22 -9.19 -12.64
CA ASP A 132 -57.95 -10.35 -13.49
C ASP A 132 -57.75 -9.92 -14.96
N ILE A 133 -57.21 -10.80 -15.78
CA ILE A 133 -57.07 -10.64 -17.23
C ILE A 133 -58.44 -10.85 -17.93
N TYR A 134 -58.56 -10.32 -19.12
CA TYR A 134 -59.72 -10.62 -19.98
C TYR A 134 -59.67 -12.09 -20.48
N PRO A 135 -60.82 -12.67 -20.88
CA PRO A 135 -60.93 -14.08 -21.25
C PRO A 135 -60.04 -14.54 -22.41
N ASP A 136 -59.60 -13.64 -23.25
CA ASP A 136 -58.77 -13.84 -24.44
C ASP A 136 -57.29 -13.49 -24.21
N GLU A 137 -56.91 -13.05 -23.01
CA GLU A 137 -55.55 -12.71 -22.63
C GLU A 137 -54.85 -13.88 -21.94
N GLU A 138 -53.48 -13.81 -21.87
CA GLU A 138 -52.65 -14.74 -21.13
C GLU A 138 -51.96 -14.05 -19.98
N TYR A 139 -51.78 -14.76 -18.85
CA TYR A 139 -51.02 -14.25 -17.73
C TYR A 139 -49.57 -14.03 -18.12
N GLN A 140 -48.99 -12.92 -17.69
CA GLN A 140 -47.59 -12.61 -17.96
C GLN A 140 -46.65 -13.27 -16.97
N VAL A 141 -45.40 -13.42 -17.40
CA VAL A 141 -44.30 -13.77 -16.52
C VAL A 141 -44.04 -12.65 -15.52
N ILE A 142 -43.74 -13.03 -14.27
CA ILE A 142 -43.44 -12.08 -13.20
C ILE A 142 -42.43 -11.03 -13.63
N PRO A 143 -42.69 -9.72 -13.51
CA PRO A 143 -41.79 -8.66 -13.85
C PRO A 143 -40.49 -8.72 -13.02
N LYS A 144 -39.36 -8.37 -13.59
CA LYS A 144 -38.06 -8.39 -12.91
C LYS A 144 -38.04 -7.57 -11.62
N TRP A 145 -38.68 -6.42 -11.58
CA TRP A 145 -38.77 -5.56 -10.40
C TRP A 145 -39.59 -6.16 -9.23
N LEU A 146 -40.28 -7.28 -9.43
CA LEU A 146 -40.91 -8.10 -8.39
C LEU A 146 -40.01 -9.28 -7.94
N LEU A 147 -38.82 -9.46 -8.50
CA LEU A 147 -37.90 -10.50 -8.03
C LEU A 147 -37.27 -10.15 -6.69
N PRO A 148 -37.05 -11.16 -5.82
CA PRO A 148 -36.51 -10.91 -4.50
C PRO A 148 -35.01 -10.58 -4.56
N VAL A 149 -34.63 -9.51 -3.87
CA VAL A 149 -33.26 -9.03 -3.73
C VAL A 149 -32.80 -9.04 -2.27
N LYS A 150 -31.49 -9.05 -2.04
CA LYS A 150 -30.90 -8.90 -0.70
C LYS A 150 -30.55 -7.43 -0.47
N SER A 151 -31.44 -6.71 0.17
CA SER A 151 -31.21 -5.32 0.56
C SER A 151 -31.72 -5.06 1.98
N LYS A 152 -31.27 -3.94 2.56
CA LYS A 152 -31.75 -3.40 3.84
C LYS A 152 -32.31 -1.99 3.65
N SER A 153 -32.42 -1.52 2.43
CA SER A 153 -32.94 -0.20 2.09
C SER A 153 -34.38 -0.05 2.56
N LYS A 154 -34.73 1.10 3.08
CA LYS A 154 -36.07 1.38 3.64
C LYS A 154 -36.73 2.51 2.86
N PHE A 155 -36.99 2.30 1.58
CA PHE A 155 -37.49 3.33 0.67
C PHE A 155 -38.85 3.95 1.12
N LEU A 156 -39.75 3.16 1.66
CA LEU A 156 -41.08 3.61 2.15
C LEU A 156 -41.02 4.66 3.27
N SER A 157 -39.91 4.75 4.00
CA SER A 157 -39.74 5.70 5.10
C SER A 157 -38.82 6.86 4.77
N MET A 158 -38.24 6.94 3.57
CA MET A 158 -37.28 7.98 3.20
C MET A 158 -37.95 9.29 2.79
N LYS A 159 -37.60 10.37 3.50
CA LYS A 159 -38.10 11.73 3.22
C LYS A 159 -37.02 12.59 2.55
N ALA A 160 -37.42 13.80 2.13
CA ALA A 160 -36.49 14.80 1.66
C ALA A 160 -35.41 15.10 2.74
N GLY A 161 -34.15 15.02 2.35
CA GLY A 161 -32.99 15.17 3.28
C GLY A 161 -32.40 13.86 3.79
N ASP A 162 -33.06 12.72 3.65
CA ASP A 162 -32.55 11.40 4.13
C ASP A 162 -31.55 10.74 3.16
N GLY A 163 -31.07 11.45 2.16
CA GLY A 163 -30.08 10.92 1.20
C GLY A 163 -30.65 10.00 0.12
N ARG A 164 -31.90 10.22 -0.30
CA ARG A 164 -32.60 9.43 -1.34
C ARG A 164 -31.76 9.21 -2.60
N ASN A 165 -31.13 10.28 -3.11
CA ASN A 165 -30.27 10.22 -4.30
C ASN A 165 -29.13 9.22 -4.11
N THR A 166 -28.45 9.29 -2.97
CA THR A 166 -27.34 8.40 -2.64
C THR A 166 -27.80 6.95 -2.46
N GLU A 167 -28.96 6.75 -1.82
CA GLU A 167 -29.50 5.42 -1.60
C GLU A 167 -29.96 4.77 -2.92
N LEU A 168 -30.67 5.48 -3.79
CA LEU A 168 -31.05 4.98 -5.11
C LEU A 168 -29.82 4.70 -5.99
N PHE A 169 -28.81 5.58 -5.95
CA PHE A 169 -27.56 5.35 -6.67
C PHE A 169 -26.83 4.07 -6.18
N ASN A 170 -26.75 3.87 -4.87
CA ASN A 170 -26.14 2.67 -4.29
C ASN A 170 -26.99 1.41 -4.58
N TYR A 171 -28.31 1.56 -4.71
CA TYR A 171 -29.19 0.46 -5.00
C TYR A 171 -29.02 -0.11 -6.41
N ILE A 172 -28.48 0.67 -7.36
CA ILE A 172 -28.06 0.17 -8.68
C ILE A 172 -27.12 -1.03 -8.53
N LEU A 173 -26.13 -0.93 -7.65
CA LEU A 173 -25.18 -2.01 -7.41
C LEU A 173 -25.85 -3.26 -6.82
N THR A 174 -26.86 -3.08 -5.96
CA THR A 174 -27.66 -4.17 -5.40
C THR A 174 -28.42 -4.91 -6.48
N LEU A 175 -29.09 -4.19 -7.39
CA LEU A 175 -29.83 -4.76 -8.50
C LEU A 175 -28.90 -5.49 -9.50
N GLN A 176 -27.82 -4.85 -9.89
CA GLN A 176 -26.81 -5.47 -10.76
C GLN A 176 -26.20 -6.74 -10.12
N SER A 177 -25.93 -6.72 -8.81
CA SER A 177 -25.43 -7.89 -8.07
C SER A 177 -26.46 -9.02 -7.99
N ALA A 178 -27.74 -8.72 -8.09
CA ALA A 178 -28.82 -9.70 -8.17
C ALA A 178 -29.09 -10.19 -9.61
N GLY A 179 -28.30 -9.74 -10.60
CA GLY A 179 -28.35 -10.19 -11.99
C GLY A 179 -29.28 -9.37 -12.89
N PHE A 180 -29.69 -8.17 -12.45
CA PHE A 180 -30.48 -7.25 -13.28
C PHE A 180 -29.61 -6.59 -14.34
N SER A 181 -30.11 -6.52 -15.54
CA SER A 181 -29.54 -5.71 -16.62
C SER A 181 -29.64 -4.21 -16.27
N LYS A 182 -29.00 -3.38 -17.08
CA LYS A 182 -29.05 -1.93 -16.95
C LYS A 182 -30.48 -1.40 -17.05
N ASP A 183 -31.25 -1.88 -18.03
CA ASP A 183 -32.63 -1.43 -18.26
C ASP A 183 -33.57 -1.95 -17.18
N GLU A 184 -33.46 -3.21 -16.76
CA GLU A 184 -34.24 -3.77 -15.65
C GLU A 184 -33.95 -3.04 -14.32
N SER A 185 -32.70 -2.61 -14.10
CA SER A 185 -32.33 -1.80 -12.93
C SER A 185 -32.92 -0.41 -12.99
N ARG A 186 -32.92 0.23 -14.17
CA ARG A 186 -33.56 1.52 -14.38
C ARG A 186 -35.06 1.45 -14.12
N ASP A 187 -35.74 0.43 -14.64
CA ASP A 187 -37.16 0.24 -14.41
C ASP A 187 -37.46 0.06 -12.92
N SER A 188 -36.69 -0.74 -12.22
CA SER A 188 -36.87 -0.94 -10.77
C SER A 188 -36.71 0.36 -9.99
N ILE A 189 -35.72 1.19 -10.32
CA ILE A 189 -35.49 2.48 -9.63
C ILE A 189 -36.56 3.49 -9.98
N ARG A 190 -37.06 3.54 -11.23
CA ARG A 190 -38.18 4.41 -11.62
C ARG A 190 -39.44 4.02 -10.89
N ILE A 191 -39.71 2.72 -10.69
CA ILE A 191 -40.85 2.24 -9.89
C ILE A 191 -40.70 2.68 -8.44
N ILE A 192 -39.50 2.51 -7.83
CA ILE A 192 -39.26 2.97 -6.47
C ILE A 192 -39.52 4.47 -6.35
N ASN A 193 -38.95 5.26 -7.25
CA ASN A 193 -39.11 6.72 -7.22
C ASN A 193 -40.58 7.14 -7.35
N ARG A 194 -41.32 6.52 -8.27
CA ARG A 194 -42.70 6.94 -8.59
C ARG A 194 -43.74 6.48 -7.57
N TYR A 195 -43.58 5.27 -7.01
CA TYR A 195 -44.62 4.63 -6.21
C TYR A 195 -44.26 4.37 -4.77
N ILE A 196 -42.99 4.23 -4.45
CA ILE A 196 -42.52 3.76 -3.12
C ILE A 196 -41.98 4.90 -2.27
N LEU A 197 -41.23 5.83 -2.86
CA LEU A 197 -40.75 6.99 -2.11
C LEU A 197 -41.89 7.94 -1.75
N PRO A 198 -42.05 8.30 -0.46
CA PRO A 198 -43.07 9.30 -0.05
C PRO A 198 -42.85 10.66 -0.73
N ASP A 199 -41.60 11.04 -0.93
CA ASP A 199 -41.19 12.26 -1.64
C ASP A 199 -40.34 11.84 -2.85
N PRO A 200 -40.87 11.68 -4.05
CA PRO A 200 -40.12 11.29 -5.22
C PRO A 200 -39.11 12.37 -5.64
N LEU A 201 -38.01 11.95 -6.27
CA LEU A 201 -37.06 12.85 -6.92
C LEU A 201 -37.67 13.39 -8.21
N ASP A 202 -37.25 14.59 -8.61
CA ASP A 202 -37.61 15.11 -9.92
C ASP A 202 -36.90 14.35 -11.06
N GLU A 203 -37.38 14.47 -12.29
CA GLU A 203 -36.83 13.74 -13.44
C GLU A 203 -35.37 14.09 -13.71
N LYS A 204 -34.93 15.33 -13.44
CA LYS A 204 -33.53 15.75 -13.65
C LYS A 204 -32.57 15.09 -12.65
N GLU A 205 -32.98 15.03 -11.38
CA GLU A 205 -32.24 14.33 -10.33
C GLU A 205 -32.19 12.83 -10.63
N LEU A 206 -33.31 12.24 -11.06
CA LEU A 206 -33.39 10.83 -11.40
C LEU A 206 -32.52 10.48 -12.62
N ASP A 207 -32.47 11.29 -13.65
CA ASP A 207 -31.65 11.10 -14.84
C ASP A 207 -30.14 11.14 -14.49
N VAL A 208 -29.74 11.98 -13.55
CA VAL A 208 -28.36 11.99 -13.04
C VAL A 208 -28.00 10.66 -12.36
N ILE A 209 -28.93 10.06 -11.62
CA ILE A 209 -28.72 8.75 -10.96
C ILE A 209 -28.69 7.63 -12.01
N LEU A 210 -29.56 7.70 -13.04
CA LEU A 210 -29.75 6.65 -14.05
C LEU A 210 -28.87 6.81 -15.30
N ARG A 211 -27.88 7.72 -15.27
CA ARG A 211 -26.92 7.88 -16.36
C ARG A 211 -26.12 6.59 -16.63
N ASP A 212 -25.60 6.46 -17.84
CA ASP A 212 -24.91 5.26 -18.29
C ASP A 212 -23.73 4.86 -17.41
N ASP A 213 -22.95 5.83 -16.95
CA ASP A 213 -21.76 5.62 -16.12
C ASP A 213 -22.12 5.01 -14.74
N ALA A 214 -23.33 5.24 -14.24
CA ALA A 214 -23.76 4.67 -12.96
C ALA A 214 -23.86 3.12 -12.99
N PHE A 215 -24.05 2.55 -14.19
CA PHE A 215 -24.15 1.10 -14.42
C PHE A 215 -22.84 0.45 -14.88
N GLN A 216 -21.77 1.21 -15.02
CA GLN A 216 -20.45 0.68 -15.44
C GLN A 216 -19.65 0.07 -14.29
N LYS A 217 -20.12 0.14 -13.04
CA LYS A 217 -19.46 -0.49 -11.90
C LYS A 217 -19.40 -2.00 -12.07
N PRO A 218 -18.24 -2.62 -11.89
CA PRO A 218 -18.10 -4.07 -12.02
C PRO A 218 -18.97 -4.81 -11.01
N ILE A 219 -19.55 -5.93 -11.43
CA ILE A 219 -20.38 -6.78 -10.58
C ILE A 219 -19.47 -7.78 -9.86
N PHE A 220 -19.31 -7.64 -8.54
CA PHE A 220 -18.49 -8.53 -7.71
C PHE A 220 -19.29 -9.57 -6.93
N PHE A 221 -20.60 -9.62 -7.10
CA PHE A 221 -21.47 -10.61 -6.47
C PHE A 221 -22.45 -11.19 -7.50
N LYS A 222 -22.65 -12.52 -7.47
CA LYS A 222 -23.64 -13.23 -8.24
C LYS A 222 -24.36 -14.23 -7.32
N ASP A 223 -25.69 -14.20 -7.30
CA ASP A 223 -26.52 -15.07 -6.45
C ASP A 223 -26.11 -15.06 -4.97
N GLY A 224 -25.66 -13.90 -4.49
CA GLY A 224 -25.15 -13.71 -3.13
C GLY A 224 -23.76 -14.29 -2.87
N LYS A 225 -23.10 -14.85 -3.89
CA LYS A 225 -21.70 -15.31 -3.80
C LYS A 225 -20.77 -14.19 -4.25
N PHE A 226 -19.71 -13.97 -3.49
CA PHE A 226 -18.64 -13.04 -3.85
C PHE A 226 -17.75 -13.65 -4.95
N LEU A 227 -17.51 -12.88 -6.00
CA LEU A 227 -16.67 -13.27 -7.15
C LEU A 227 -15.25 -12.71 -6.94
N HIS A 228 -14.45 -13.40 -6.12
CA HIS A 228 -13.11 -12.99 -5.76
C HIS A 228 -12.18 -12.84 -6.97
N ASP A 229 -12.34 -13.69 -7.98
CA ASP A 229 -11.60 -13.65 -9.24
C ASP A 229 -11.85 -12.35 -10.01
N LYS A 230 -13.11 -11.98 -10.23
CA LYS A 230 -13.49 -10.75 -10.92
C LYS A 230 -13.05 -9.49 -10.15
N PHE A 231 -13.21 -9.51 -8.82
CA PHE A 231 -12.78 -8.39 -8.00
C PHE A 231 -11.25 -8.25 -7.99
N SER A 232 -10.52 -9.36 -7.96
CA SER A 232 -9.05 -9.37 -8.07
C SER A 232 -8.58 -8.78 -9.40
N MET A 233 -9.17 -9.23 -10.53
CA MET A 233 -8.84 -8.72 -11.86
C MET A 233 -9.15 -7.23 -12.00
N PHE A 234 -10.28 -6.79 -11.45
CA PHE A 234 -10.63 -5.37 -11.39
C PHE A 234 -9.56 -4.57 -10.63
N LEU A 235 -9.15 -5.01 -9.43
CA LEU A 235 -8.13 -4.32 -8.64
C LEU A 235 -6.79 -4.28 -9.38
N ILE A 236 -6.38 -5.38 -10.02
CA ILE A 236 -5.14 -5.44 -10.81
C ILE A 236 -5.17 -4.40 -11.93
N SER A 237 -6.28 -4.31 -12.66
CA SER A 237 -6.41 -3.39 -13.80
C SER A 237 -6.56 -1.94 -13.35
N GLU A 238 -7.45 -1.67 -12.38
CA GLU A 238 -7.79 -0.31 -11.92
C GLU A 238 -6.61 0.37 -11.23
N TYR A 239 -5.85 -0.40 -10.43
CA TYR A 239 -4.74 0.11 -9.64
C TYR A 239 -3.37 -0.26 -10.19
N ASN A 240 -3.29 -0.84 -11.39
CA ASN A 240 -2.04 -1.32 -11.99
C ASN A 240 -1.19 -2.09 -10.97
N ILE A 241 -1.79 -3.12 -10.31
CA ILE A 241 -1.08 -3.87 -9.27
C ILE A 241 0.04 -4.69 -9.91
N ILE A 242 1.24 -4.56 -9.37
CA ILE A 242 2.45 -5.30 -9.77
C ILE A 242 3.15 -5.90 -8.56
N LYS A 243 4.13 -6.75 -8.80
CA LYS A 243 4.99 -7.32 -7.75
C LYS A 243 6.42 -6.81 -7.91
N ILE A 244 6.99 -6.24 -6.85
CA ILE A 244 8.38 -5.77 -6.79
C ILE A 244 9.04 -6.43 -5.58
N GLY A 245 10.15 -7.15 -5.79
CA GLY A 245 10.85 -7.83 -4.70
C GLY A 245 10.00 -8.83 -3.90
N GLY A 246 9.01 -9.46 -4.54
CA GLY A 246 8.07 -10.38 -3.88
C GLY A 246 6.88 -9.70 -3.21
N VAL A 247 6.85 -8.37 -3.08
CA VAL A 247 5.80 -7.59 -2.44
C VAL A 247 4.86 -7.00 -3.48
N LEU A 248 3.53 -7.07 -3.24
CA LEU A 248 2.54 -6.41 -4.09
C LEU A 248 2.58 -4.90 -3.89
N HIS A 249 2.56 -4.18 -5.00
CA HIS A 249 2.49 -2.72 -5.07
C HIS A 249 1.33 -2.31 -5.96
N TYR A 250 0.68 -1.19 -5.65
CA TYR A 250 -0.32 -0.60 -6.52
C TYR A 250 0.07 0.83 -6.92
N TYR A 251 -0.34 1.24 -8.10
CA TYR A 251 -0.06 2.59 -8.58
C TYR A 251 -0.93 3.62 -7.86
N ASN A 252 -0.28 4.56 -7.19
CA ASN A 252 -0.94 5.58 -6.38
C ASN A 252 -0.17 6.90 -6.47
N ASN A 253 -0.85 7.99 -6.81
CA ASN A 253 -0.27 9.34 -6.89
C ASN A 253 1.05 9.42 -7.67
N GLY A 254 1.17 8.67 -8.77
CA GLY A 254 2.33 8.72 -9.66
C GLY A 254 3.46 7.74 -9.35
N VAL A 255 3.36 6.95 -8.27
CA VAL A 255 4.34 5.93 -7.88
C VAL A 255 3.68 4.61 -7.47
N TYR A 256 4.47 3.57 -7.34
CA TYR A 256 4.04 2.26 -6.85
C TYR A 256 4.25 2.15 -5.34
N ASP A 257 3.14 2.05 -4.60
CA ASP A 257 3.10 2.03 -3.13
C ASP A 257 2.92 0.58 -2.64
N PRO A 258 3.77 0.06 -1.72
CA PRO A 258 3.59 -1.24 -1.10
C PRO A 258 2.50 -1.25 -0.02
N ALA A 259 1.81 -0.12 0.21
CA ALA A 259 0.82 0.01 1.25
C ALA A 259 -0.35 -0.97 1.08
N ASN A 260 -1.09 -1.13 2.15
CA ASN A 260 -2.11 -2.12 2.40
C ASN A 260 -3.19 -2.19 1.30
N ILE A 261 -3.07 -3.14 0.38
CA ILE A 261 -4.07 -3.42 -0.66
C ILE A 261 -5.46 -3.71 -0.06
N GLU A 262 -5.55 -4.23 1.17
CA GLU A 262 -6.82 -4.43 1.86
C GLU A 262 -7.58 -3.11 2.09
N HIS A 263 -6.88 -1.99 2.26
CA HIS A 263 -7.52 -0.67 2.36
C HIS A 263 -8.29 -0.33 1.07
N ILE A 264 -7.70 -0.62 -0.09
CA ILE A 264 -8.36 -0.41 -1.38
C ILE A 264 -9.58 -1.31 -1.51
N MET A 265 -9.47 -2.58 -1.08
CA MET A 265 -10.60 -3.52 -1.11
C MET A 265 -11.78 -3.00 -0.30
N ILE A 266 -11.53 -2.51 0.92
CA ILE A 266 -12.56 -1.98 1.82
C ILE A 266 -13.17 -0.68 1.26
N LYS A 267 -12.37 0.16 0.58
CA LYS A 267 -12.86 1.36 -0.10
C LYS A 267 -13.93 1.03 -1.15
N HIS A 268 -13.77 -0.08 -1.88
CA HIS A 268 -14.75 -0.53 -2.89
C HIS A 268 -15.89 -1.33 -2.29
N ILE A 269 -15.61 -2.20 -1.33
CA ILE A 269 -16.58 -3.08 -0.69
C ILE A 269 -16.38 -3.05 0.83
N PRO A 270 -17.00 -2.09 1.54
CA PRO A 270 -16.80 -1.91 2.99
C PRO A 270 -17.17 -3.14 3.84
N VAL A 271 -18.08 -3.97 3.36
CA VAL A 271 -18.58 -5.16 4.08
C VAL A 271 -17.79 -6.45 3.78
N LEU A 272 -16.65 -6.34 3.11
CA LEU A 272 -15.84 -7.50 2.71
C LEU A 272 -15.25 -8.20 3.93
N LYS A 273 -15.58 -9.48 4.10
CA LYS A 273 -15.11 -10.30 5.23
C LYS A 273 -13.61 -10.59 5.12
N GLN A 274 -12.95 -10.83 6.26
CA GLN A 274 -11.51 -11.12 6.32
C GLN A 274 -11.10 -12.29 5.40
N ASN A 275 -11.87 -13.39 5.41
CA ASN A 275 -11.57 -14.54 4.54
C ASN A 275 -11.65 -14.17 3.05
N GLN A 276 -12.63 -13.35 2.67
CA GLN A 276 -12.77 -12.87 1.29
C GLN A 276 -11.58 -12.00 0.87
N ARG A 277 -11.08 -11.15 1.77
CA ARG A 277 -9.87 -10.35 1.49
C ARG A 277 -8.64 -11.23 1.31
N LYS A 278 -8.48 -12.27 2.14
CA LYS A 278 -7.40 -13.25 2.00
C LYS A 278 -7.47 -14.00 0.67
N GLU A 279 -8.66 -14.42 0.24
CA GLU A 279 -8.87 -15.07 -1.07
C GLU A 279 -8.49 -14.14 -2.24
N VAL A 280 -8.88 -12.85 -2.17
CA VAL A 280 -8.49 -11.85 -3.18
C VAL A 280 -6.98 -11.67 -3.23
N LEU A 281 -6.30 -11.53 -2.07
CA LEU A 281 -4.84 -11.42 -2.02
C LEU A 281 -4.15 -12.67 -2.56
N ALA A 282 -4.65 -13.85 -2.21
CA ALA A 282 -4.12 -15.11 -2.71
C ALA A 282 -4.25 -15.21 -4.24
N TYR A 283 -5.40 -14.81 -4.79
CA TYR A 283 -5.63 -14.78 -6.23
C TYR A 283 -4.69 -13.77 -6.93
N ILE A 284 -4.57 -12.54 -6.41
CA ILE A 284 -3.67 -11.52 -6.96
C ILE A 284 -2.22 -12.03 -6.95
N ASN A 285 -1.78 -12.63 -5.83
CA ASN A 285 -0.42 -13.18 -5.72
C ASN A 285 -0.15 -14.34 -6.69
N ALA A 286 -1.15 -15.18 -6.93
CA ALA A 286 -1.05 -16.29 -7.88
C ALA A 286 -1.07 -15.79 -9.33
N TYR A 287 -1.88 -14.79 -9.64
CA TYR A 287 -2.00 -14.22 -10.98
C TYR A 287 -0.73 -13.45 -11.36
N ILE A 288 -0.23 -12.58 -10.46
CA ILE A 288 1.02 -11.83 -10.63
C ILE A 288 2.19 -12.68 -10.14
N ASN A 289 2.63 -13.63 -10.95
CA ASN A 289 3.66 -14.61 -10.60
C ASN A 289 5.10 -14.15 -10.87
N LYS A 290 5.29 -12.99 -11.53
CA LYS A 290 6.60 -12.43 -11.87
C LYS A 290 6.81 -11.07 -11.20
N ASN A 291 8.05 -10.80 -10.80
CA ASN A 291 8.45 -9.48 -10.33
C ASN A 291 8.61 -8.51 -11.51
N SER A 292 8.10 -7.30 -11.34
CA SER A 292 8.38 -6.18 -12.23
C SER A 292 9.73 -5.55 -11.89
N TYR A 293 10.41 -5.04 -12.90
CA TYR A 293 11.67 -4.33 -12.73
C TYR A 293 11.38 -2.84 -12.44
N VAL A 294 12.11 -2.30 -11.48
CA VAL A 294 12.09 -0.86 -11.17
C VAL A 294 12.73 -0.11 -12.33
N SER A 295 12.14 1.01 -12.73
CA SER A 295 12.67 1.89 -13.77
C SER A 295 14.03 2.48 -13.38
N SER A 296 14.80 2.93 -14.38
CA SER A 296 16.12 3.55 -14.19
C SER A 296 16.13 4.55 -13.03
N ALA A 297 17.23 4.58 -12.27
CA ALA A 297 17.44 5.53 -11.20
C ALA A 297 17.46 7.01 -11.66
N ASN A 298 17.64 7.22 -12.97
CA ASN A 298 17.60 8.56 -13.58
C ASN A 298 16.18 9.17 -13.62
N TYR A 299 15.14 8.40 -13.30
CA TYR A 299 13.79 8.91 -13.12
C TYR A 299 13.53 9.17 -11.64
N ILE A 300 13.29 10.41 -11.27
CA ILE A 300 13.00 10.86 -9.90
C ILE A 300 11.56 11.38 -9.88
N ALA A 301 10.71 10.84 -9.02
CA ALA A 301 9.34 11.31 -8.90
C ALA A 301 9.26 12.42 -7.84
N PHE A 302 8.88 13.62 -8.27
CA PHE A 302 8.49 14.76 -7.47
C PHE A 302 6.96 14.91 -7.48
N LYS A 303 6.41 15.70 -6.58
CA LYS A 303 4.96 15.90 -6.47
C LYS A 303 4.29 16.37 -7.76
N ASN A 304 4.99 17.13 -8.60
CA ASN A 304 4.49 17.68 -9.87
C ASN A 304 4.90 16.88 -11.13
N GLY A 305 5.56 15.73 -11.00
CA GLY A 305 5.92 14.89 -12.14
C GLY A 305 7.17 14.06 -11.94
N ILE A 306 7.60 13.39 -13.00
CA ILE A 306 8.79 12.54 -13.02
C ILE A 306 9.91 13.31 -13.75
N TYR A 307 10.97 13.62 -13.02
CA TYR A 307 12.14 14.26 -13.60
C TYR A 307 13.11 13.21 -14.16
N ASN A 308 13.54 13.43 -15.38
CA ASN A 308 14.54 12.61 -16.06
C ASN A 308 15.89 13.33 -16.00
N VAL A 309 16.84 12.78 -15.21
CA VAL A 309 18.16 13.38 -15.00
C VAL A 309 18.98 13.47 -16.29
N GLU A 310 18.94 12.44 -17.15
CA GLU A 310 19.70 12.41 -18.41
C GLU A 310 19.20 13.43 -19.43
N LYS A 311 17.86 13.59 -19.52
CA LYS A 311 17.24 14.49 -20.50
C LYS A 311 17.02 15.90 -19.97
N ASP A 312 17.21 16.13 -18.69
CA ASP A 312 16.91 17.39 -17.99
C ASP A 312 15.46 17.86 -18.21
N THR A 313 14.51 16.92 -18.13
CA THR A 313 13.09 17.18 -18.39
C THR A 313 12.19 16.69 -17.29
N LEU A 314 11.16 17.47 -16.97
CA LEU A 314 10.06 17.04 -16.12
C LEU A 314 8.93 16.49 -17.00
N GLU A 315 8.56 15.22 -16.77
CA GLU A 315 7.54 14.50 -17.53
C GLU A 315 6.31 14.23 -16.65
N GLY A 316 5.17 14.00 -17.28
CA GLY A 316 3.95 13.58 -16.56
C GLY A 316 4.10 12.18 -15.93
N PHE A 317 3.26 11.90 -14.94
CA PHE A 317 3.18 10.57 -14.32
C PHE A 317 2.67 9.51 -15.30
N SER A 318 3.25 8.32 -15.26
CA SER A 318 2.82 7.16 -16.04
C SER A 318 3.02 5.86 -15.24
N PRO A 319 2.04 4.93 -15.25
CA PRO A 319 2.20 3.61 -14.66
C PRO A 319 3.32 2.77 -15.30
N ASP A 320 3.73 3.07 -16.54
CA ASP A 320 4.82 2.39 -17.21
C ASP A 320 6.18 2.66 -16.57
N LYS A 321 6.26 3.75 -15.79
CA LYS A 321 7.46 4.08 -15.02
C LYS A 321 7.34 3.55 -13.61
N VAL A 322 7.96 2.39 -13.37
CA VAL A 322 7.93 1.72 -12.07
C VAL A 322 8.88 2.43 -11.10
N ILE A 323 8.34 3.35 -10.32
CA ILE A 323 9.05 4.12 -9.29
C ILE A 323 8.31 3.94 -7.97
N THR A 324 9.04 3.74 -6.86
CA THR A 324 8.47 3.45 -5.54
C THR A 324 8.58 4.62 -4.54
N ASN A 325 9.29 5.68 -4.92
CA ASN A 325 9.57 6.81 -4.04
C ASN A 325 9.03 8.10 -4.66
N LEU A 326 8.13 8.77 -3.95
CA LEU A 326 7.63 10.10 -4.30
C LEU A 326 8.20 11.12 -3.31
N ILE A 327 8.94 12.10 -3.81
CA ILE A 327 9.37 13.26 -3.01
C ILE A 327 8.18 14.22 -2.92
N PRO A 328 7.71 14.57 -1.71
CA PRO A 328 6.41 15.22 -1.51
C PRO A 328 6.37 16.73 -1.86
N TRP A 329 7.34 17.20 -2.64
CA TRP A 329 7.51 18.59 -3.04
C TRP A 329 7.66 18.72 -4.54
N ASP A 330 7.39 19.91 -5.09
CA ASP A 330 7.49 20.18 -6.51
C ASP A 330 8.95 20.41 -6.93
N TYR A 331 9.34 19.94 -8.10
CA TYR A 331 10.57 20.35 -8.76
C TYR A 331 10.35 21.67 -9.52
N ASN A 332 11.13 22.67 -9.18
CA ASN A 332 11.13 23.98 -9.82
C ASN A 332 12.58 24.40 -10.12
N PRO A 333 13.02 24.39 -11.38
CA PRO A 333 14.40 24.74 -11.75
C PRO A 333 14.77 26.20 -11.48
N LYS A 334 13.79 27.06 -11.20
CA LYS A 334 14.00 28.48 -10.87
C LYS A 334 13.83 28.79 -9.40
N ALA A 335 13.64 27.77 -8.55
CA ALA A 335 13.44 27.98 -7.13
C ALA A 335 14.64 28.67 -6.47
N TYR A 336 14.35 29.57 -5.56
CA TYR A 336 15.31 30.17 -4.65
C TYR A 336 14.63 30.47 -3.32
N ASP A 337 15.33 30.17 -2.25
CA ASP A 337 14.90 30.50 -0.88
C ASP A 337 16.11 30.99 -0.08
N GLU A 338 16.05 32.25 0.35
CA GLU A 338 17.15 32.92 1.04
C GLU A 338 17.49 32.24 2.39
N THR A 339 16.48 31.71 3.10
CA THR A 339 16.68 31.06 4.40
C THR A 339 17.39 29.73 4.25
N ALA A 340 16.98 28.92 3.28
CA ALA A 340 17.61 27.63 3.00
C ALA A 340 19.02 27.82 2.43
N ASP A 341 19.25 28.80 1.56
CA ASP A 341 20.57 29.10 1.02
C ASP A 341 21.54 29.58 2.12
N LYS A 342 21.11 30.54 2.95
CA LYS A 342 21.90 31.00 4.11
C LYS A 342 22.20 29.85 5.09
N MET A 343 21.23 28.96 5.31
CA MET A 343 21.45 27.78 6.16
C MET A 343 22.59 26.92 5.60
N LEU A 344 22.54 26.52 4.34
CA LEU A 344 23.56 25.67 3.72
C LEU A 344 24.93 26.36 3.72
N ASN A 345 25.03 27.65 3.38
CA ASN A 345 26.25 28.42 3.40
C ASN A 345 26.86 28.54 4.81
N SER A 346 26.00 28.70 5.83
CA SER A 346 26.43 28.76 7.23
C SER A 346 26.96 27.39 7.71
N LEU A 347 26.32 26.30 7.30
CA LEU A 347 26.79 24.94 7.61
C LEU A 347 28.16 24.64 6.97
N ALA A 348 28.41 25.18 5.78
CA ALA A 348 29.68 25.06 5.07
C ALA A 348 30.78 25.98 5.61
N CYS A 349 30.50 26.86 6.57
CA CYS A 349 31.43 27.87 7.11
C CYS A 349 32.08 28.76 6.02
N GLY A 350 31.39 29.00 4.91
CA GLY A 350 31.88 29.78 3.78
C GLY A 350 32.87 29.02 2.88
N ASP A 351 33.10 27.74 3.11
CA ASP A 351 33.88 26.88 2.19
C ASP A 351 32.97 26.45 1.00
N PRO A 352 33.30 26.87 -0.23
CA PRO A 352 32.47 26.60 -1.40
C PRO A 352 32.45 25.12 -1.78
N ASP A 353 33.51 24.36 -1.49
CA ASP A 353 33.57 22.95 -1.82
C ASP A 353 32.75 22.12 -0.82
N VAL A 354 32.79 22.47 0.47
CA VAL A 354 31.89 21.87 1.48
C VAL A 354 30.44 22.20 1.13
N ARG A 355 30.15 23.44 0.69
CA ARG A 355 28.80 23.80 0.24
C ARG A 355 28.35 22.93 -0.96
N THR A 356 29.23 22.77 -1.93
CA THR A 356 29.00 21.91 -3.10
C THR A 356 28.75 20.48 -2.69
N LEU A 357 29.52 19.93 -1.74
CA LEU A 357 29.32 18.58 -1.23
C LEU A 357 27.98 18.44 -0.52
N LEU A 358 27.51 19.43 0.25
CA LEU A 358 26.18 19.38 0.86
C LEU A 358 25.05 19.26 -0.18
N ASP A 359 25.15 20.01 -1.29
CA ASP A 359 24.20 19.91 -2.43
C ASP A 359 24.26 18.52 -3.08
N GLU A 360 25.45 17.95 -3.23
CA GLU A 360 25.70 16.61 -3.75
C GLU A 360 25.10 15.52 -2.85
N VAL A 361 25.26 15.65 -1.53
CA VAL A 361 24.63 14.73 -0.55
C VAL A 361 23.11 14.76 -0.66
N ILE A 362 22.51 15.97 -0.75
CA ILE A 362 21.06 16.13 -0.97
C ILE A 362 20.65 15.41 -2.25
N GLY A 363 21.34 15.67 -3.35
CA GLY A 363 21.00 15.11 -4.66
C GLY A 363 21.19 13.60 -4.74
N TYR A 364 22.23 13.09 -4.13
CA TYR A 364 22.48 11.64 -4.12
C TYR A 364 21.39 10.88 -3.39
N CYS A 365 20.70 11.48 -2.43
CA CYS A 365 19.52 10.88 -1.79
C CYS A 365 18.37 10.64 -2.76
N PHE A 366 18.26 11.35 -3.87
CA PHE A 366 17.22 11.13 -4.88
C PHE A 366 17.51 9.92 -5.77
N TYR A 367 18.77 9.53 -5.87
CA TYR A 367 19.27 8.51 -6.79
C TYR A 367 19.12 7.11 -6.23
N ARG A 368 18.30 6.26 -6.87
CA ARG A 368 17.94 4.92 -6.39
C ARG A 368 18.96 3.83 -6.75
N ARG A 369 20.27 4.14 -6.70
CA ARG A 369 21.40 3.21 -6.91
C ARG A 369 22.59 3.62 -6.06
N ASN A 370 23.52 2.69 -5.80
CA ASN A 370 24.66 2.87 -4.91
C ASN A 370 26.02 2.56 -5.56
N GLU A 371 26.19 2.86 -6.86
CA GLU A 371 27.44 2.57 -7.60
C GLU A 371 28.65 3.25 -6.99
N LEU A 372 28.49 4.46 -6.47
CA LEU A 372 29.59 5.22 -5.88
C LEU A 372 30.02 4.67 -4.49
N ARG A 373 29.21 3.79 -3.93
CA ARG A 373 29.52 3.06 -2.68
C ARG A 373 29.92 3.98 -1.53
N LYS A 374 29.23 5.10 -1.31
CA LYS A 374 29.54 6.09 -0.28
C LYS A 374 28.43 6.21 0.76
N ALA A 375 28.85 6.31 2.03
CA ALA A 375 28.05 6.70 3.19
C ALA A 375 28.61 8.00 3.76
N PHE A 376 27.80 8.79 4.43
CA PHE A 376 28.15 10.12 4.89
C PHE A 376 28.13 10.18 6.42
N MET A 377 29.22 10.70 6.99
CA MET A 377 29.36 10.94 8.42
C MET A 377 29.52 12.44 8.65
N LEU A 378 28.48 13.06 9.23
CA LEU A 378 28.49 14.48 9.59
C LEU A 378 29.21 14.62 10.94
N LYS A 379 30.50 14.99 10.92
CA LYS A 379 31.36 15.13 12.12
C LYS A 379 31.39 16.57 12.60
N GLY A 380 31.23 16.79 13.90
CA GLY A 380 31.37 18.12 14.48
C GLY A 380 30.89 18.19 15.93
N LYS A 381 31.30 19.24 16.65
CA LYS A 381 30.93 19.48 18.06
C LYS A 381 29.44 19.77 18.22
N ARG A 382 28.96 19.99 19.42
CA ARG A 382 27.58 20.41 19.70
C ARG A 382 27.28 21.77 19.06
N HIS A 383 26.02 21.97 18.67
CA HIS A 383 25.51 23.22 18.05
C HIS A 383 26.15 23.60 16.72
N ASN A 384 26.57 22.62 15.92
CA ASN A 384 27.15 22.83 14.58
C ASN A 384 26.13 22.73 13.44
N GLY A 385 24.86 22.46 13.72
CA GLY A 385 23.80 22.37 12.70
C GLY A 385 23.63 20.97 12.06
N LYS A 386 24.35 19.93 12.48
CA LYS A 386 24.18 18.54 12.00
C LYS A 386 22.71 18.08 12.03
N SER A 387 22.08 18.17 13.21
CA SER A 387 20.67 17.80 13.39
C SER A 387 19.69 18.68 12.59
N THR A 388 20.10 19.88 12.20
CA THR A 388 19.30 20.74 11.31
C THR A 388 19.36 20.26 9.88
N PHE A 389 20.56 19.85 9.42
CA PHE A 389 20.72 19.28 8.08
C PHE A 389 20.01 17.93 7.93
N ILE A 390 20.12 17.03 8.93
CA ILE A 390 19.39 15.77 8.96
C ILE A 390 17.86 16.02 8.92
N TYR A 391 17.37 16.97 9.71
CA TYR A 391 15.96 17.33 9.69
C TYR A 391 15.51 17.91 8.34
N ALA A 392 16.35 18.74 7.70
CA ALA A 392 16.08 19.25 6.36
C ALA A 392 15.95 18.11 5.34
N LEU A 393 16.86 17.12 5.38
CA LEU A 393 16.79 15.92 4.54
C LEU A 393 15.53 15.09 4.82
N GLN A 394 15.16 14.91 6.08
CA GLN A 394 13.95 14.18 6.46
C GLN A 394 12.69 14.86 5.92
N CYS A 395 12.58 16.19 6.06
CA CYS A 395 11.46 16.96 5.52
C CYS A 395 11.43 16.92 3.99
N LEU A 396 12.58 17.04 3.36
CA LEU A 396 12.73 17.06 1.91
C LEU A 396 12.31 15.73 1.28
N LEU A 397 12.84 14.63 1.79
CA LEU A 397 12.56 13.29 1.26
C LEU A 397 11.17 12.80 1.66
N GLY A 398 10.65 13.23 2.81
CA GLY A 398 9.41 12.75 3.41
C GLY A 398 9.58 11.47 4.24
N GLU A 399 8.70 11.30 5.21
CA GLU A 399 8.76 10.17 6.18
C GLU A 399 8.72 8.80 5.52
N ASN A 400 7.94 8.65 4.44
CA ASN A 400 7.83 7.38 3.73
C ASN A 400 9.13 6.97 3.05
N ASN A 401 10.01 7.90 2.71
CA ASN A 401 11.26 7.67 2.00
C ASN A 401 12.47 7.61 2.92
N THR A 402 12.31 7.84 4.22
CA THR A 402 13.39 7.84 5.20
C THR A 402 13.22 6.75 6.24
N SER A 403 14.33 6.36 6.86
CA SER A 403 14.39 5.47 8.02
C SER A 403 15.33 6.08 9.05
N SER A 404 15.04 5.87 10.34
CA SER A 404 15.87 6.35 11.47
C SER A 404 16.51 5.19 12.22
N ILE A 405 16.96 4.16 11.50
CA ILE A 405 17.66 3.02 12.08
C ILE A 405 19.08 3.44 12.45
N ASP A 406 19.50 3.13 13.67
CA ASP A 406 20.86 3.41 14.12
C ASP A 406 21.89 2.53 13.39
N LEU A 407 23.13 3.00 13.34
CA LEU A 407 24.21 2.29 12.65
C LEU A 407 24.44 0.89 13.22
N SER A 408 24.37 0.72 14.54
CA SER A 408 24.48 -0.58 15.24
C SER A 408 23.32 -1.53 14.89
N ASP A 409 22.14 -0.97 14.63
CA ASP A 409 20.91 -1.70 14.32
C ASP A 409 20.88 -2.28 12.90
N LEU A 410 21.75 -1.83 11.99
CA LEU A 410 21.85 -2.39 10.64
C LEU A 410 22.16 -3.89 10.66
N SER A 411 22.83 -4.39 11.70
CA SER A 411 23.09 -5.83 11.86
C SER A 411 21.92 -6.60 12.49
N HIS A 412 20.85 -5.92 12.89
CA HIS A 412 19.71 -6.55 13.54
C HIS A 412 18.69 -7.04 12.52
N GLU A 413 18.44 -8.35 12.50
CA GLU A 413 17.64 -9.08 11.49
C GLU A 413 16.29 -8.44 11.15
N TYR A 414 15.53 -8.01 12.18
CA TYR A 414 14.20 -7.44 11.98
C TYR A 414 14.22 -5.93 11.69
N LYS A 415 15.22 -5.20 12.18
CA LYS A 415 15.32 -3.76 11.94
C LYS A 415 15.77 -3.46 10.51
N LEU A 416 16.54 -4.36 9.91
CA LEU A 416 17.02 -4.23 8.53
C LEU A 416 15.89 -4.13 7.49
N SER A 417 14.73 -4.72 7.75
CA SER A 417 13.56 -4.57 6.85
C SER A 417 13.07 -3.11 6.75
N GLY A 418 13.37 -2.27 7.74
CA GLY A 418 13.00 -0.85 7.76
C GLY A 418 13.72 0.01 6.72
N ILE A 419 14.74 -0.53 6.00
CA ILE A 419 15.40 0.18 4.90
C ILE A 419 14.83 -0.20 3.52
N PHE A 420 13.91 -1.15 3.45
CA PHE A 420 13.28 -1.54 2.20
C PHE A 420 12.55 -0.35 1.55
N ASN A 421 12.82 -0.09 0.29
CA ASN A 421 12.26 1.03 -0.48
C ASN A 421 12.52 2.42 0.13
N LYS A 422 13.59 2.60 0.93
CA LYS A 422 13.96 3.91 1.47
C LYS A 422 15.02 4.59 0.62
N LEU A 423 14.97 5.93 0.56
CA LEU A 423 15.98 6.77 -0.11
C LEU A 423 17.16 7.07 0.81
N ALA A 424 16.89 7.27 2.11
CA ALA A 424 17.94 7.53 3.09
C ALA A 424 17.65 6.87 4.45
N VAL A 425 18.71 6.47 5.13
CA VAL A 425 18.75 6.17 6.56
C VAL A 425 19.43 7.36 7.23
N LEU A 426 18.72 8.01 8.14
CA LEU A 426 19.14 9.25 8.80
C LEU A 426 19.27 8.99 10.30
N GLY A 427 20.50 8.90 10.80
CA GLY A 427 20.79 8.75 12.22
C GLY A 427 21.42 10.03 12.78
N ASP A 428 20.82 10.59 13.82
CA ASP A 428 21.32 11.80 14.48
C ASP A 428 21.93 11.45 15.84
N ASP A 429 23.08 12.04 16.15
CA ASP A 429 23.81 11.91 17.41
C ASP A 429 24.14 10.44 17.76
N ILE A 430 24.76 9.71 16.80
CA ILE A 430 25.15 8.31 17.00
C ILE A 430 26.19 8.18 18.12
N GLU A 431 26.08 7.10 18.91
CA GLU A 431 27.01 6.81 19.99
C GLU A 431 28.37 6.37 19.47
N ASP A 432 29.44 6.66 20.25
CA ASP A 432 30.79 6.18 19.97
C ASP A 432 30.95 4.70 20.37
N GLU A 433 30.23 3.84 19.64
CA GLU A 433 30.29 2.40 19.84
C GLU A 433 31.26 1.72 18.86
N PHE A 434 31.91 0.64 19.34
CA PHE A 434 32.66 -0.21 18.43
C PHE A 434 31.72 -1.21 17.75
N ILE A 435 31.58 -1.15 16.43
CA ILE A 435 30.76 -2.06 15.62
C ILE A 435 31.66 -3.14 15.00
N PRO A 436 31.73 -4.34 15.58
CA PRO A 436 32.72 -5.37 15.22
C PRO A 436 32.49 -5.98 13.83
N SER A 437 31.28 -5.95 13.31
CA SER A 437 30.93 -6.53 12.01
C SER A 437 30.34 -5.47 11.09
N ALA A 438 31.10 -5.05 10.12
CA ALA A 438 30.69 -4.09 9.11
C ALA A 438 30.15 -4.75 7.82
N GLY A 439 29.88 -6.06 7.85
CA GLY A 439 29.47 -6.80 6.66
C GLY A 439 28.19 -6.29 6.04
N ILE A 440 27.16 -6.04 6.86
CA ILE A 440 25.88 -5.49 6.39
C ILE A 440 26.04 -4.03 5.96
N PHE A 441 26.79 -3.22 6.72
CA PHE A 441 27.11 -1.84 6.31
C PHE A 441 27.72 -1.80 4.89
N LYS A 442 28.74 -2.63 4.62
CA LYS A 442 29.37 -2.71 3.29
C LYS A 442 28.36 -3.09 2.21
N LYS A 443 27.50 -4.08 2.47
CA LYS A 443 26.46 -4.50 1.52
C LYS A 443 25.44 -3.41 1.24
N VAL A 444 24.95 -2.72 2.27
CA VAL A 444 23.98 -1.64 2.12
C VAL A 444 24.57 -0.49 1.31
N VAL A 445 25.79 -0.07 1.66
CA VAL A 445 26.49 1.04 0.97
C VAL A 445 26.81 0.68 -0.49
N SER A 446 27.11 -0.59 -0.78
CA SER A 446 27.40 -1.05 -2.15
C SER A 446 26.11 -1.38 -2.96
N GLY A 447 24.93 -1.43 -2.34
CA GLY A 447 23.70 -1.87 -3.01
C GLY A 447 23.66 -3.37 -3.29
N ASP A 448 24.45 -4.16 -2.57
CA ASP A 448 24.48 -5.61 -2.71
C ASP A 448 23.20 -6.23 -2.13
N ARG A 449 22.77 -7.36 -2.71
CA ARG A 449 21.56 -8.06 -2.28
C ARG A 449 21.65 -8.48 -0.82
N ILE A 450 20.61 -8.14 -0.07
CA ILE A 450 20.44 -8.50 1.34
C ILE A 450 19.12 -9.21 1.58
N ASN A 451 19.07 -9.98 2.66
CA ASN A 451 17.87 -10.63 3.16
C ASN A 451 17.47 -9.96 4.48
N ALA A 452 16.21 -9.64 4.64
CA ALA A 452 15.65 -9.04 5.85
C ALA A 452 14.37 -9.75 6.28
N ASN A 453 14.25 -10.01 7.58
CA ASN A 453 13.09 -10.66 8.16
C ASN A 453 11.99 -9.64 8.49
N ILE A 454 10.74 -9.98 8.12
CA ILE A 454 9.55 -9.22 8.51
C ILE A 454 8.75 -10.07 9.50
N LYS A 455 8.34 -9.50 10.63
CA LYS A 455 7.51 -10.22 11.61
C LYS A 455 6.21 -10.72 10.95
N PHE A 456 5.95 -12.02 11.08
CA PHE A 456 4.75 -12.70 10.57
C PHE A 456 4.59 -12.73 9.04
N HIS A 457 5.67 -12.47 8.30
CA HIS A 457 5.74 -12.57 6.84
C HIS A 457 6.99 -13.33 6.41
N ASP A 458 7.00 -13.78 5.17
CA ASP A 458 8.19 -14.37 4.56
C ASP A 458 9.32 -13.32 4.48
N PRO A 459 10.60 -13.75 4.61
CA PRO A 459 11.74 -12.87 4.43
C PRO A 459 11.73 -12.23 3.05
N ILE A 460 12.15 -10.96 2.97
CA ILE A 460 12.31 -10.26 1.71
C ILE A 460 13.77 -10.18 1.29
N GLU A 461 14.04 -10.36 0.00
CA GLU A 461 15.35 -10.15 -0.59
C GLU A 461 15.31 -8.95 -1.54
N PHE A 462 16.21 -8.00 -1.34
CA PHE A 462 16.26 -6.79 -2.15
C PHE A 462 17.67 -6.19 -2.23
N ASN A 463 17.88 -5.32 -3.20
CA ASN A 463 19.06 -4.49 -3.33
C ASN A 463 18.77 -3.13 -2.71
N PRO A 464 19.39 -2.76 -1.58
CA PRO A 464 19.20 -1.47 -0.95
C PRO A 464 19.80 -0.36 -1.82
N TYR A 465 19.13 0.78 -1.89
CA TYR A 465 19.62 1.98 -2.55
C TYR A 465 19.59 3.20 -1.62
N CYS A 466 19.23 3.01 -0.37
CA CYS A 466 19.23 4.08 0.62
C CYS A 466 20.65 4.59 0.89
N LYS A 467 20.76 5.91 1.07
CA LYS A 467 22.02 6.53 1.50
C LYS A 467 22.09 6.48 3.02
N LEU A 468 23.21 6.01 3.53
CA LEU A 468 23.50 6.04 4.96
C LEU A 468 24.08 7.40 5.33
N ILE A 469 23.38 8.16 6.15
CA ILE A 469 23.78 9.49 6.61
C ILE A 469 23.64 9.53 8.12
N PHE A 470 24.77 9.64 8.80
CA PHE A 470 24.83 9.66 10.26
C PHE A 470 25.51 10.91 10.76
N SER A 471 25.14 11.39 11.94
CA SER A 471 25.83 12.49 12.60
C SER A 471 26.38 12.08 13.95
N GLY A 472 27.52 12.63 14.32
CA GLY A 472 28.15 12.40 15.61
C GLY A 472 29.21 13.43 15.95
N ASN A 473 29.63 13.45 17.21
CA ASN A 473 30.80 14.26 17.63
C ASN A 473 32.10 13.52 17.28
N THR A 474 32.06 12.21 17.35
CA THR A 474 33.11 11.25 16.97
C THR A 474 32.53 10.27 15.95
N ILE A 475 33.39 9.59 15.23
CA ILE A 475 32.95 8.55 14.28
C ILE A 475 33.16 7.19 14.95
N PRO A 476 32.12 6.35 15.03
CA PRO A 476 32.25 5.02 15.59
C PRO A 476 33.30 4.20 14.89
N ARG A 477 34.03 3.38 15.65
CA ARG A 477 35.02 2.47 15.06
C ARG A 477 34.31 1.28 14.43
N LEU A 478 34.42 1.20 13.10
CA LEU A 478 33.77 0.17 12.29
C LEU A 478 34.77 -0.88 11.85
N GLY A 479 34.50 -2.15 12.17
CA GLY A 479 35.33 -3.26 11.72
C GLY A 479 36.68 -3.43 12.48
N ARG A 480 37.46 -4.41 12.06
CA ARG A 480 38.81 -4.70 12.59
C ARG A 480 39.77 -5.02 11.45
N GLY A 481 41.01 -4.56 11.57
CA GLY A 481 42.10 -4.90 10.62
C GLY A 481 41.72 -4.52 9.18
N ARG A 482 41.86 -5.44 8.23
CA ARG A 482 41.59 -5.18 6.80
C ARG A 482 40.15 -4.73 6.49
N ASP A 483 39.21 -4.99 7.37
CA ASP A 483 37.82 -4.49 7.19
C ASP A 483 37.76 -2.97 7.34
N SER A 484 38.68 -2.34 8.10
CA SER A 484 38.70 -0.88 8.29
C SER A 484 39.02 -0.13 6.99
N GLU A 485 40.01 -0.58 6.21
CA GLU A 485 40.34 0.03 4.91
C GLU A 485 39.12 0.03 3.95
N ALA A 486 38.48 -1.13 3.84
CA ALA A 486 37.28 -1.25 3.01
C ALA A 486 36.10 -0.39 3.48
N ILE A 487 36.04 0.02 4.75
CA ILE A 487 35.06 0.92 5.30
C ILE A 487 35.43 2.37 5.00
N ILE A 488 36.70 2.73 5.21
CA ILE A 488 37.24 4.05 4.92
C ILE A 488 36.97 4.45 3.48
N ASP A 489 37.23 3.56 2.53
CA ASP A 489 36.92 3.74 1.11
C ASP A 489 35.44 4.06 0.83
N ARG A 490 34.57 3.70 1.76
CA ARG A 490 33.11 3.91 1.64
C ARG A 490 32.58 5.12 2.40
N LEU A 491 33.43 5.80 3.15
CA LEU A 491 33.03 6.95 3.96
C LEU A 491 33.37 8.27 3.27
N ILE A 492 32.48 9.23 3.41
CA ILE A 492 32.74 10.65 3.23
C ILE A 492 32.46 11.31 4.58
N ILE A 493 33.50 11.87 5.18
CA ILE A 493 33.38 12.58 6.46
C ILE A 493 33.17 14.06 6.14
N VAL A 494 31.96 14.55 6.41
CA VAL A 494 31.60 15.95 6.15
C VAL A 494 31.85 16.77 7.43
N PRO A 495 32.81 17.69 7.44
CA PRO A 495 33.11 18.50 8.61
C PRO A 495 32.03 19.57 8.85
N PHE A 496 31.43 19.55 10.04
CA PHE A 496 30.51 20.56 10.53
C PHE A 496 31.20 21.44 11.56
N ASN A 497 31.91 22.47 11.10
CA ASN A 497 32.75 23.35 11.93
C ASN A 497 32.06 24.64 12.36
N ALA A 498 30.81 24.88 11.91
CA ALA A 498 30.01 26.01 12.33
C ALA A 498 29.76 25.98 13.85
N SER A 499 29.48 27.11 14.43
CA SER A 499 29.05 27.24 15.84
C SER A 499 27.87 28.19 15.93
N PHE A 500 26.71 27.62 16.25
CA PHE A 500 25.47 28.35 16.32
C PHE A 500 25.07 28.62 17.80
N ASN A 501 25.08 29.87 18.19
CA ASN A 501 24.67 30.30 19.51
C ASN A 501 23.92 31.64 19.41
N LYS A 502 23.38 32.14 20.53
CA LYS A 502 22.56 33.35 20.55
C LYS A 502 23.29 34.61 20.03
N ASN A 503 24.61 34.60 20.00
CA ASN A 503 25.45 35.73 19.54
C ASN A 503 25.88 35.56 18.08
N THR A 504 25.57 34.44 17.44
CA THR A 504 25.92 34.17 16.04
C THR A 504 24.95 34.95 15.13
N GLU A 505 25.50 35.73 14.21
CA GLU A 505 24.69 36.45 13.22
C GLU A 505 23.81 35.49 12.42
N GLY A 506 22.53 35.79 12.29
CA GLY A 506 21.56 34.93 11.60
C GLY A 506 21.12 33.68 12.39
N PHE A 507 21.52 33.54 13.67
CA PHE A 507 21.04 32.43 14.50
C PHE A 507 19.52 32.50 14.69
N SER A 508 18.82 31.42 14.35
CA SER A 508 17.42 31.25 14.65
C SER A 508 17.18 29.89 15.35
N PRO A 509 16.65 29.91 16.60
CA PRO A 509 16.25 28.65 17.24
C PRO A 509 15.09 27.97 16.53
N PHE A 510 14.41 28.68 15.63
CA PHE A 510 13.25 28.19 14.87
C PHE A 510 13.60 27.77 13.43
N ILE A 511 14.88 27.70 13.08
CA ILE A 511 15.35 27.39 11.71
C ILE A 511 14.68 26.11 11.13
N LYS A 512 14.48 25.07 11.93
CA LYS A 512 13.82 23.83 11.51
C LYS A 512 12.38 24.07 11.02
N TYR A 513 11.65 25.00 11.65
CA TYR A 513 10.30 25.37 11.22
C TYR A 513 10.33 26.31 10.00
N GLN A 514 11.30 27.22 9.96
CA GLN A 514 11.43 28.19 8.88
C GLN A 514 11.76 27.55 7.55
N ILE A 515 12.55 26.46 7.52
CA ILE A 515 12.89 25.74 6.29
C ILE A 515 11.82 24.71 5.87
N ARG A 516 10.82 24.40 6.70
CA ARG A 516 9.75 23.47 6.38
C ARG A 516 8.61 24.16 5.63
N ASN A 517 8.88 24.69 4.47
CA ASN A 517 7.91 25.33 3.60
C ASN A 517 8.20 25.01 2.13
N GLN A 518 7.24 25.28 1.23
CA GLN A 518 7.31 24.95 -0.18
C GLN A 518 8.54 25.56 -0.87
N SER A 519 8.80 26.85 -0.64
CA SER A 519 9.92 27.59 -1.29
C SER A 519 11.28 26.99 -0.93
N ALA A 520 11.52 26.76 0.37
CA ALA A 520 12.78 26.19 0.85
C ALA A 520 12.99 24.75 0.33
N MET A 521 11.94 23.91 0.31
CA MET A 521 12.04 22.54 -0.17
C MET A 521 12.27 22.49 -1.68
N GLU A 522 11.59 23.32 -2.49
CA GLU A 522 11.85 23.45 -3.92
C GLU A 522 13.30 23.89 -4.20
N TYR A 523 13.82 24.83 -3.41
CA TYR A 523 15.20 25.25 -3.54
C TYR A 523 16.19 24.13 -3.21
N LEU A 524 15.97 23.38 -2.12
CA LEU A 524 16.79 22.23 -1.76
C LEU A 524 16.72 21.12 -2.83
N ILE A 525 15.56 20.91 -3.46
CA ILE A 525 15.43 20.00 -4.60
C ILE A 525 16.28 20.50 -5.78
N LYS A 526 16.19 21.77 -6.12
CA LYS A 526 16.96 22.35 -7.24
C LYS A 526 18.46 22.14 -7.04
N VAL A 527 19.01 22.60 -5.91
CA VAL A 527 20.45 22.45 -5.65
C VAL A 527 20.88 20.99 -5.53
N GLY A 528 20.00 20.14 -5.00
CA GLY A 528 20.23 18.70 -4.96
C GLY A 528 20.24 18.06 -6.36
N VAL A 529 19.33 18.42 -7.26
CA VAL A 529 19.34 17.94 -8.65
C VAL A 529 20.60 18.39 -9.37
N GLU A 530 21.03 19.62 -9.19
CA GLU A 530 22.31 20.15 -9.72
C GLU A 530 23.51 19.40 -9.13
N GLY A 531 23.47 19.12 -7.82
CA GLY A 531 24.47 18.31 -7.12
C GLY A 531 24.54 16.88 -7.66
N LEU A 532 23.38 16.23 -7.85
CA LEU A 532 23.35 14.88 -8.41
C LEU A 532 23.96 14.81 -9.82
N LYS A 533 23.65 15.79 -10.68
CA LYS A 533 24.25 15.86 -12.02
C LYS A 533 25.76 15.92 -11.94
N ARG A 534 26.33 16.80 -11.07
CA ARG A 534 27.78 16.90 -10.87
C ARG A 534 28.38 15.57 -10.43
N VAL A 535 27.74 14.91 -9.45
CA VAL A 535 28.22 13.61 -8.94
C VAL A 535 28.24 12.55 -10.03
N LEU A 536 27.23 12.49 -10.88
CA LEU A 536 27.14 11.52 -11.98
C LEU A 536 28.15 11.84 -13.10
N ASP A 537 28.31 13.11 -13.46
CA ASP A 537 29.23 13.56 -14.49
C ASP A 537 30.70 13.33 -14.07
N ASN A 538 31.02 13.59 -12.80
CA ASN A 538 32.38 13.42 -12.25
C ASN A 538 32.66 11.97 -11.78
N ASN A 539 31.66 11.09 -11.79
CA ASN A 539 31.74 9.76 -11.18
C ASN A 539 32.25 9.78 -9.72
N GLY A 540 31.95 10.84 -8.98
CA GLY A 540 32.45 11.03 -7.61
C GLY A 540 31.93 12.30 -6.97
N PHE A 541 32.24 12.45 -5.70
CA PHE A 541 31.86 13.63 -4.90
C PHE A 541 33.00 14.64 -4.86
N THR A 542 32.64 15.91 -4.65
CA THR A 542 33.61 16.97 -4.38
C THR A 542 34.40 16.65 -3.11
N THR A 543 35.72 16.72 -3.19
CA THR A 543 36.64 16.53 -2.07
C THR A 543 37.37 17.82 -1.74
N THR A 544 37.70 18.03 -0.48
CA THR A 544 38.47 19.18 0.00
C THR A 544 39.61 18.68 0.93
N LYS A 545 40.61 19.51 1.13
CA LYS A 545 41.64 19.21 2.13
C LYS A 545 41.07 18.97 3.53
N ALA A 546 39.98 19.65 3.88
CA ALA A 546 39.28 19.46 5.14
C ALA A 546 38.69 18.04 5.25
N ILE A 547 38.05 17.53 4.17
CA ILE A 547 37.50 16.18 4.13
C ILE A 547 38.60 15.12 4.15
N GLU A 548 39.68 15.34 3.39
CA GLU A 548 40.85 14.44 3.36
C GLU A 548 41.51 14.35 4.75
N ASN A 549 41.67 15.46 5.43
CA ASN A 549 42.20 15.49 6.79
C ASN A 549 41.33 14.69 7.78
N GLU A 550 39.99 14.83 7.68
CA GLU A 550 39.07 14.08 8.55
C GLU A 550 39.15 12.57 8.31
N ILE A 551 39.34 12.16 7.06
CA ILE A 551 39.55 10.74 6.70
C ILE A 551 40.88 10.25 7.27
N THR A 552 41.96 11.02 7.10
CA THR A 552 43.27 10.68 7.64
C THR A 552 43.22 10.56 9.17
N GLU A 553 42.62 11.51 9.89
CA GLU A 553 42.43 11.43 11.33
C GLU A 553 41.64 10.17 11.75
N TYR A 554 40.64 9.79 10.98
CA TYR A 554 39.84 8.59 11.25
C TYR A 554 40.68 7.31 10.98
N GLU A 555 41.49 7.28 9.93
CA GLU A 555 42.43 6.18 9.64
C GLU A 555 43.43 5.96 10.78
N GLU A 556 44.02 7.04 11.28
CA GLU A 556 44.93 7.00 12.43
C GLU A 556 44.25 6.44 13.69
N THR A 557 42.98 6.84 13.92
CA THR A 557 42.18 6.33 15.04
C THR A 557 41.89 4.82 14.91
N LEU A 558 41.67 4.33 13.70
CA LEU A 558 41.38 2.91 13.44
C LEU A 558 42.61 2.04 13.43
N ASN A 559 43.75 2.59 13.01
CA ASN A 559 44.98 1.87 12.84
C ASN A 559 46.15 2.56 13.53
N PRO A 560 46.35 2.36 14.86
CA PRO A 560 47.40 2.99 15.65
C PRO A 560 48.83 2.74 15.16
N ILE A 561 49.01 1.80 14.25
CA ILE A 561 50.34 1.53 13.66
C ILE A 561 50.79 2.68 12.74
N ILE A 562 49.86 3.39 12.11
CA ILE A 562 50.14 4.52 11.24
C ILE A 562 50.83 5.62 12.07
N THR A 563 50.16 6.04 13.14
CA THR A 563 50.70 7.05 14.05
C THR A 563 51.99 6.62 14.71
N PHE A 564 52.10 5.31 15.09
CA PHE A 564 53.33 4.75 15.63
C PHE A 564 54.52 4.90 14.66
N PHE A 565 54.31 4.61 13.36
CA PHE A 565 55.38 4.76 12.37
C PHE A 565 55.67 6.22 12.00
N GLN A 566 54.70 7.10 12.07
CA GLN A 566 54.93 8.55 11.90
C GLN A 566 55.80 9.13 13.00
N GLU A 567 55.63 8.68 14.26
CA GLU A 567 56.44 9.16 15.41
C GLU A 567 57.79 8.45 15.57
N VAL A 568 57.81 7.14 15.35
CA VAL A 568 58.98 6.29 15.59
C VAL A 568 59.87 6.19 14.35
N GLY A 569 59.31 6.46 13.18
CA GLY A 569 60.05 6.41 11.91
C GLY A 569 60.60 5.02 11.56
N ASP A 570 61.73 5.01 10.81
CA ASP A 570 62.36 3.79 10.29
C ASP A 570 63.24 3.04 11.32
N GLU A 571 63.06 3.29 12.62
CA GLU A 571 63.89 2.76 13.70
C GLU A 571 63.68 1.26 14.03
N LEU A 572 62.96 0.52 13.19
CA LEU A 572 62.77 -0.93 13.38
C LEU A 572 63.81 -1.80 12.71
N GLU A 573 64.74 -1.21 11.98
CA GLU A 573 65.83 -1.96 11.31
C GLU A 573 66.70 -2.76 12.31
N ASN A 574 66.78 -4.08 12.07
CA ASN A 574 67.43 -5.05 12.94
C ASN A 574 66.82 -5.19 14.35
N GLU A 575 65.67 -4.62 14.63
CA GLU A 575 65.02 -4.76 15.93
C GLU A 575 64.28 -6.11 16.04
N PRO A 576 64.43 -6.83 17.19
CA PRO A 576 63.63 -8.04 17.45
C PRO A 576 62.09 -7.74 17.38
N THR A 577 61.38 -8.57 16.63
CA THR A 577 59.91 -8.36 16.43
C THR A 577 59.11 -8.25 17.73
N LYS A 578 59.52 -8.97 18.79
CA LYS A 578 58.91 -8.87 20.13
C LYS A 578 59.22 -7.55 20.82
N LYS A 579 60.43 -6.96 20.60
CA LYS A 579 60.80 -5.69 21.20
C LYS A 579 60.07 -4.54 20.50
N ALA A 580 60.02 -4.54 19.18
CA ALA A 580 59.26 -3.60 18.40
C ALA A 580 57.75 -3.63 18.79
N TYR A 581 57.20 -4.82 18.95
CA TYR A 581 55.82 -4.96 19.41
C TYR A 581 55.57 -4.42 20.84
N ARG A 582 56.55 -4.55 21.73
CA ARG A 582 56.46 -3.98 23.07
C ARG A 582 56.42 -2.44 23.01
N ARG A 583 57.30 -1.83 22.22
CA ARG A 583 57.30 -0.38 21.98
C ARG A 583 55.97 0.09 21.41
N TYR A 584 55.44 -0.64 20.44
CA TYR A 584 54.09 -0.35 19.89
C TYR A 584 52.99 -0.45 20.95
N ASN A 585 53.03 -1.44 21.83
CA ASN A 585 52.08 -1.55 22.93
C ASN A 585 52.18 -0.39 23.93
N GLU A 586 53.39 -0.01 24.30
CA GLU A 586 53.67 1.13 25.20
C GLU A 586 53.15 2.42 24.57
N PHE A 587 53.46 2.65 23.30
CA PHE A 587 52.92 3.77 22.52
C PHE A 587 51.39 3.80 22.51
N CYS A 588 50.72 2.68 22.23
CA CYS A 588 49.26 2.62 22.23
C CYS A 588 48.68 2.93 23.62
N LEU A 589 49.31 2.45 24.70
CA LEU A 589 48.85 2.72 26.06
C LEU A 589 49.00 4.18 26.45
N GLU A 590 50.14 4.80 26.11
CA GLU A 590 50.40 6.24 26.36
C GLU A 590 49.43 7.15 25.62
N ASN A 591 49.00 6.75 24.41
CA ASN A 591 48.07 7.50 23.58
C ASN A 591 46.61 7.03 23.72
N ALA A 592 46.28 6.25 24.76
CA ALA A 592 44.94 5.70 25.01
C ALA A 592 44.33 4.93 23.82
N MET A 593 45.19 4.33 22.98
CA MET A 593 44.83 3.51 21.83
C MET A 593 44.83 2.03 22.19
N LYS A 594 44.02 1.23 21.48
CA LYS A 594 43.99 -0.23 21.67
C LYS A 594 45.00 -0.93 20.74
N PRO A 595 46.05 -1.59 21.27
CA PRO A 595 47.03 -2.25 20.43
C PRO A 595 46.44 -3.46 19.70
N MET A 596 46.88 -3.69 18.46
CA MET A 596 46.59 -4.93 17.73
C MET A 596 47.41 -6.11 18.28
N SER A 597 47.08 -7.34 17.86
CA SER A 597 47.85 -8.50 18.26
C SER A 597 49.26 -8.47 17.67
N HIS A 598 50.25 -9.14 18.34
CA HIS A 598 51.62 -9.25 17.83
C HIS A 598 51.69 -9.85 16.41
N ILE A 599 50.79 -10.81 16.11
CA ILE A 599 50.75 -11.44 14.77
C ILE A 599 50.33 -10.42 13.73
N GLU A 600 49.29 -9.66 14.01
CA GLU A 600 48.75 -8.63 13.10
C GLU A 600 49.75 -7.47 12.95
N PHE A 601 50.38 -7.00 14.04
CA PHE A 601 51.42 -5.98 14.01
C PHE A 601 52.56 -6.39 13.06
N VAL A 602 53.09 -7.61 13.25
CA VAL A 602 54.20 -8.12 12.41
C VAL A 602 53.76 -8.22 10.95
N LYS A 603 52.53 -8.59 10.68
CA LYS A 603 51.99 -8.69 9.33
C LYS A 603 51.88 -7.32 8.67
N GLN A 604 51.30 -6.34 9.36
CA GLN A 604 51.13 -4.98 8.87
C GLN A 604 52.50 -4.28 8.63
N VAL A 605 53.47 -4.46 9.53
CA VAL A 605 54.85 -3.96 9.34
C VAL A 605 55.46 -4.50 8.04
N LYS A 606 55.19 -5.76 7.71
CA LYS A 606 55.69 -6.37 6.47
C LYS A 606 54.96 -5.87 5.22
N GLU A 607 53.65 -5.78 5.30
CA GLU A 607 52.81 -5.47 4.14
C GLU A 607 52.91 -3.98 3.76
N ASN A 608 52.92 -3.07 4.75
CA ASN A 608 52.72 -1.65 4.55
C ASN A 608 54.00 -0.79 4.76
N TYR A 609 55.02 -1.31 5.45
CA TYR A 609 56.20 -0.50 5.82
C TYR A 609 57.51 -1.04 5.26
N GLY A 610 57.47 -1.94 4.27
CA GLY A 610 58.64 -2.40 3.53
C GLY A 610 59.64 -3.21 4.36
N TYR A 611 59.19 -3.91 5.41
CA TYR A 611 60.03 -4.77 6.21
C TYR A 611 59.80 -6.25 5.91
N ILE A 612 60.89 -7.04 5.95
CA ILE A 612 60.85 -8.50 5.95
C ILE A 612 61.37 -9.03 7.29
N ILE A 613 61.10 -10.29 7.64
CA ILE A 613 61.57 -10.92 8.84
C ILE A 613 62.80 -11.83 8.48
N LYS A 614 63.92 -11.56 9.09
CA LYS A 614 65.10 -12.45 9.04
C LYS A 614 65.38 -13.03 10.42
N SER A 615 66.02 -14.21 10.48
CA SER A 615 66.51 -14.79 11.73
C SER A 615 67.98 -14.45 11.87
N LEU A 616 68.28 -13.59 12.83
CA LEU A 616 69.66 -13.23 13.17
C LEU A 616 70.06 -13.81 14.56
N ARG A 617 71.32 -14.08 14.80
CA ARG A 617 71.77 -14.48 16.13
C ARG A 617 72.10 -13.25 16.99
N ILE A 618 71.23 -13.01 17.99
CA ILE A 618 71.44 -11.96 18.99
C ILE A 618 71.77 -12.63 20.32
N GLN A 619 72.92 -12.26 20.89
CA GLN A 619 73.46 -12.89 22.13
C GLN A 619 73.47 -14.43 22.10
N GLY A 620 73.84 -15.00 20.94
CA GLY A 620 73.95 -16.45 20.75
C GLY A 620 72.61 -17.18 20.47
N LYS A 621 71.47 -16.51 20.53
CA LYS A 621 70.15 -17.10 20.30
C LYS A 621 69.52 -16.66 18.95
N PRO A 622 68.92 -17.57 18.18
CA PRO A 622 68.27 -17.22 16.96
C PRO A 622 67.04 -16.34 17.30
N THR A 623 66.98 -15.11 16.77
CA THR A 623 65.98 -14.12 17.06
C THR A 623 65.37 -13.58 15.74
N ARG A 624 64.05 -13.50 15.64
CA ARG A 624 63.37 -12.89 14.48
C ARG A 624 63.46 -11.38 14.60
N VAL A 625 64.00 -10.72 13.57
CA VAL A 625 64.18 -9.26 13.50
C VAL A 625 63.50 -8.71 12.23
N PHE A 626 63.11 -7.45 12.28
CA PHE A 626 62.71 -6.70 11.09
C PHE A 626 63.94 -6.23 10.32
N VAL A 627 63.96 -6.37 8.99
CA VAL A 627 65.02 -5.90 8.09
C VAL A 627 64.30 -5.22 6.90
N LYS A 628 64.78 -4.04 6.48
CA LYS A 628 64.24 -3.39 5.29
C LYS A 628 64.36 -4.28 4.06
N ASP A 629 63.26 -4.32 3.27
CA ASP A 629 63.23 -5.05 2.01
C ASP A 629 63.75 -4.13 0.89
N VAL A 630 65.07 -4.32 0.57
CA VAL A 630 65.77 -3.47 -0.41
C VAL A 630 65.17 -3.58 -1.84
N ILE A 631 64.36 -4.57 -2.09
CA ILE A 631 63.79 -4.83 -3.44
C ILE A 631 62.55 -3.97 -3.78
N LYS A 632 61.90 -3.38 -2.80
CA LYS A 632 60.68 -2.57 -3.02
C LYS A 632 60.91 -1.05 -3.12
N ASN A 633 62.11 -0.55 -2.95
CA ASN A 633 62.40 0.89 -2.93
C ASN A 633 62.77 1.50 -4.29
N ASP A 634 62.83 0.72 -5.39
CA ASP A 634 63.15 1.24 -6.73
C ASP A 634 61.93 1.47 -7.64
N GLU A 635 60.71 1.31 -7.12
CA GLU A 635 59.45 1.52 -7.90
C GLU A 635 58.45 2.49 -7.21
N SER A 636 58.90 3.56 -6.56
CA SER A 636 57.98 4.61 -6.06
C SER A 636 58.34 5.98 -6.63
#